data_072c912f44798e37e59186e46b251456
#
_entry.id   072c912f44798e37e59186e46b251456
#
_cell.length_a   1.000
_cell.length_b   1.000
_cell.length_c   1.000
_cell.angle_alpha   90.00
_cell.angle_beta   90.00
_cell.angle_gamma   90.00
#
_symmetry.space_group_name_H-M   'P 1'
#
loop_
_entity.id
_entity.type
_entity.pdbx_description
1 polymer ?
#
loop_
_entity_poly.entity_id
_entity_poly.type
_entity_poly.pdbx_seq_one_letter_code
_entity_poly.pdbx_strand_id
1 'polypeptide(L)'
;MRILRNLAGAVTLLMVGASALAAQTALPDHRYVYTPDTDFYGADLGPLFDTTQAACLRACDTQSSCVGFTYNTRSRACFPKSAVTRGEFFAGAQSARRIQTPPAAQALGQQRQADLAFLDASDFVQARDLVQINADRFPDTGLSLDDLMAALQPAIARGDVPAATRLTGGAVAIADRSDLWARLSWLGQRPRGDTPRDLARQLQQDAVPAAVNAYLRATTPEDQVDALDLLARALEDANRGRDMIGALRLAQRIEPRAEFAAALDTAIAKYGFRIVDTRVDNNSARPRICAEFSERLVQAGIEYASFVRLQDPTLVVEVEDRQLCIEGVTHGARYTATFRTGLLAASGEVLHKDVTLALYVHDRDPLVRFSGRSYVLPRGPEAALPVETVNTDTVELKLRRISDRNLLRAMQDSYFGKPLSKWEEDMFAGTIAQDVWTGTGVVQNSLNTAMTTRLPLGEALKDQPAGIYALSAGIKGADPYDNPAATQWFILTDLGLSTLSGTDGLHVNVRSLGQAQARADVKLTLISRANAVLGEVVTDAQGRAHFAAGLTRGSGSAAPALLTALDAEGDAAFLSLTDPAFDLSDRGVEGHPPAPAVDTFLTTDRGAYRVGETVFATVLTRDALGRAVNGLPLVAVLSRPDGAEYSRTLSA
;
A
#
# COMPACT_ATOMS: atom_id res chain seq x y z
N MET A 1 22.03 61.35 -9.06
CA MET A 1 21.47 62.30 -8.07
C MET A 1 20.88 61.51 -6.93
N ARG A 2 21.59 61.59 -5.82
CA ARG A 2 21.33 61.15 -4.44
C ARG A 2 19.87 61.09 -4.04
N ILE A 3 19.44 60.08 -3.30
CA ILE A 3 19.07 60.17 -1.88
C ILE A 3 19.04 58.74 -1.29
N LEU A 4 19.98 58.49 -0.39
CA LEU A 4 19.91 57.43 0.66
C LEU A 4 18.84 57.86 1.68
N ARG A 5 18.04 56.91 2.19
CA ARG A 5 17.51 56.99 3.53
C ARG A 5 17.33 55.60 4.17
N ASN A 6 18.08 55.41 5.23
CA ASN A 6 18.04 54.33 6.21
C ASN A 6 16.62 54.08 6.75
N LEU A 7 16.25 52.83 6.90
CA LEU A 7 15.27 52.39 7.90
C LEU A 7 15.78 51.09 8.51
N ALA A 8 16.28 51.22 9.71
CA ALA A 8 16.52 50.13 10.63
C ALA A 8 15.16 49.53 11.02
N GLY A 9 14.88 48.32 10.63
CA GLY A 9 13.71 47.55 11.02
C GLY A 9 14.14 46.38 11.90
N ALA A 10 13.69 46.37 13.14
CA ALA A 10 13.96 45.40 14.18
C ALA A 10 13.67 43.96 13.70
N VAL A 11 14.69 43.12 13.79
CA VAL A 11 14.54 41.65 13.68
C VAL A 11 13.95 41.19 15.01
N THR A 12 12.65 40.99 15.04
CA THR A 12 11.98 40.28 16.14
C THR A 12 12.28 38.78 15.95
N LEU A 13 13.22 38.27 16.73
CA LEU A 13 13.44 36.82 16.91
C LEU A 13 12.14 36.22 17.48
N LEU A 14 11.32 35.60 16.65
CA LEU A 14 10.31 34.64 17.09
C LEU A 14 11.08 33.40 17.58
N MET A 15 11.28 33.32 18.90
CA MET A 15 11.58 32.07 19.56
C MET A 15 10.34 31.17 19.38
N VAL A 16 10.39 30.31 18.38
CA VAL A 16 9.55 29.12 18.32
C VAL A 16 10.01 28.25 19.48
N GLY A 17 9.27 28.30 20.59
CA GLY A 17 9.40 27.35 21.67
C GLY A 17 9.16 25.95 21.09
N ALA A 18 10.24 25.27 20.74
CA ALA A 18 10.23 23.82 20.62
C ALA A 18 9.88 23.34 22.06
N SER A 19 8.62 22.95 22.27
CA SER A 19 8.26 22.05 23.35
C SER A 19 9.10 20.81 23.14
N ALA A 20 10.25 20.74 23.82
CA ALA A 20 10.97 19.50 24.00
C ALA A 20 9.94 18.55 24.65
N LEU A 21 9.35 17.63 23.89
CA LEU A 21 8.85 16.41 24.50
C LEU A 21 10.05 15.87 25.26
N ALA A 22 9.99 15.98 26.59
CA ALA A 22 10.97 15.36 27.47
C ALA A 22 10.99 13.89 27.05
N ALA A 23 12.09 13.45 26.43
CA ALA A 23 12.26 12.07 26.04
C ALA A 23 12.04 11.25 27.33
N GLN A 24 10.96 10.48 27.37
CA GLN A 24 10.65 9.65 28.52
C GLN A 24 11.83 8.71 28.70
N THR A 25 12.42 8.72 29.90
CA THR A 25 13.53 7.82 30.21
C THR A 25 13.09 6.38 30.04
N ALA A 26 13.95 5.57 29.45
CA ALA A 26 13.67 4.13 29.27
C ALA A 26 13.64 3.38 30.61
N LEU A 27 14.16 3.96 31.68
CA LEU A 27 14.05 3.42 33.04
C LEU A 27 12.90 4.08 33.78
N PRO A 28 12.00 3.31 34.43
CA PRO A 28 10.98 3.88 35.29
C PRO A 28 11.59 4.47 36.56
N ASP A 29 10.95 5.48 37.12
CA ASP A 29 11.40 6.12 38.40
C ASP A 29 11.33 5.15 39.58
N HIS A 30 10.40 4.23 39.55
CA HIS A 30 10.19 3.17 40.53
C HIS A 30 9.41 1.99 39.94
N ARG A 31 9.36 0.91 40.72
CA ARG A 31 8.51 -0.25 40.44
C ARG A 31 7.86 -0.73 41.72
N TYR A 32 6.71 -1.40 41.58
CA TYR A 32 6.04 -2.08 42.69
C TYR A 32 6.30 -3.58 42.63
N VAL A 33 6.76 -4.13 43.76
CA VAL A 33 6.93 -5.58 43.93
C VAL A 33 5.90 -6.06 44.90
N TYR A 34 5.00 -6.88 44.42
CA TYR A 34 3.88 -7.43 45.18
C TYR A 34 4.30 -8.62 46.04
N THR A 35 3.74 -8.69 47.26
CA THR A 35 3.86 -9.81 48.19
C THR A 35 2.44 -10.27 48.53
N PRO A 36 1.95 -11.36 47.92
CA PRO A 36 0.59 -11.86 48.15
C PRO A 36 0.44 -12.45 49.54
N ASP A 37 -0.78 -12.46 50.05
CA ASP A 37 -1.17 -13.01 51.34
C ASP A 37 -0.29 -12.50 52.54
N THR A 38 0.17 -11.27 52.42
CA THR A 38 1.03 -10.65 53.41
C THR A 38 0.51 -9.25 53.77
N ASP A 39 0.37 -8.96 55.06
CA ASP A 39 0.09 -7.62 55.56
C ASP A 39 1.40 -6.95 55.97
N PHE A 40 1.67 -5.73 55.48
CA PHE A 40 2.82 -4.93 55.87
C PHE A 40 2.49 -4.09 57.07
N TYR A 41 3.30 -4.18 58.12
CA TYR A 41 3.25 -3.36 59.31
C TYR A 41 4.24 -2.21 59.21
N GLY A 42 3.85 -1.05 59.75
CA GLY A 42 4.70 0.16 59.75
C GLY A 42 3.89 1.42 59.97
N ALA A 43 4.40 2.55 59.48
CA ALA A 43 3.72 3.85 59.60
C ALA A 43 2.72 4.08 58.49
N ASP A 44 1.41 4.11 58.79
CA ASP A 44 0.32 4.36 57.85
C ASP A 44 0.19 5.83 57.46
N LEU A 45 -0.13 6.12 56.21
CA LEU A 45 -0.34 7.45 55.63
C LEU A 45 -1.80 7.87 55.53
N GLY A 46 -2.71 7.15 56.09
CA GLY A 46 -4.14 7.38 55.99
C GLY A 46 -4.85 6.32 55.18
N PRO A 47 -5.77 5.56 55.81
CA PRO A 47 -6.45 4.47 55.17
C PRO A 47 -7.50 4.95 54.15
N LEU A 48 -7.70 4.16 53.09
CA LEU A 48 -8.78 4.32 52.13
C LEU A 48 -9.71 3.12 52.26
N PHE A 49 -11.00 3.35 52.41
CA PHE A 49 -12.02 2.30 52.53
C PHE A 49 -12.87 2.26 51.27
N ASP A 50 -13.58 1.12 51.06
CA ASP A 50 -14.38 0.89 49.88
C ASP A 50 -13.65 1.18 48.53
N THR A 51 -12.42 0.73 48.48
CA THR A 51 -11.50 1.03 47.35
C THR A 51 -11.11 -0.23 46.59
N THR A 52 -10.30 -0.05 45.55
CA THR A 52 -9.72 -1.14 44.75
C THR A 52 -8.19 -1.13 44.87
N GLN A 53 -7.52 -2.24 44.57
CA GLN A 53 -6.07 -2.32 44.55
C GLN A 53 -5.44 -1.27 43.61
N ALA A 54 -6.04 -1.04 42.45
CA ALA A 54 -5.57 -0.03 41.49
C ALA A 54 -5.69 1.42 42.07
N ALA A 55 -6.75 1.69 42.86
CA ALA A 55 -6.86 2.98 43.55
C ALA A 55 -5.87 3.11 44.71
N CYS A 56 -5.58 1.99 45.39
CA CYS A 56 -4.53 1.91 46.42
C CYS A 56 -3.14 2.25 45.86
N LEU A 57 -2.81 1.67 44.71
CA LEU A 57 -1.59 1.96 43.95
C LEU A 57 -1.49 3.46 43.63
N ARG A 58 -2.54 4.03 43.00
CA ARG A 58 -2.55 5.48 42.68
C ARG A 58 -2.41 6.37 43.92
N ALA A 59 -3.01 5.99 45.03
CA ALA A 59 -2.89 6.73 46.28
C ALA A 59 -1.43 6.76 46.81
N CYS A 60 -0.71 5.64 46.67
CA CYS A 60 0.69 5.54 46.98
C CYS A 60 1.57 6.37 46.00
N ASP A 61 1.25 6.33 44.72
CA ASP A 61 1.97 7.07 43.67
C ASP A 61 1.92 8.58 43.87
N THR A 62 0.78 9.11 44.27
CA THR A 62 0.58 10.54 44.49
C THR A 62 1.24 11.06 45.77
N GLN A 63 1.69 10.18 46.66
CA GLN A 63 2.35 10.53 47.91
C GLN A 63 3.85 10.22 47.85
N SER A 64 4.70 11.24 47.83
CA SER A 64 6.15 11.09 47.74
C SER A 64 6.77 10.30 48.92
N SER A 65 6.13 10.34 50.08
CA SER A 65 6.55 9.60 51.28
C SER A 65 6.09 8.14 51.29
N CYS A 66 5.25 7.71 50.32
CA CYS A 66 4.78 6.33 50.30
C CYS A 66 5.88 5.40 49.80
N VAL A 67 6.22 4.39 50.63
CA VAL A 67 7.19 3.33 50.31
C VAL A 67 6.55 1.98 50.03
N GLY A 68 5.21 1.88 50.12
CA GLY A 68 4.46 0.69 49.88
C GLY A 68 3.05 0.77 50.42
N PHE A 69 2.28 -0.28 50.23
CA PHE A 69 0.90 -0.34 50.75
C PHE A 69 0.51 -1.78 51.04
N THR A 70 -0.56 -1.94 51.86
CA THR A 70 -1.33 -3.16 51.97
C THR A 70 -2.75 -2.89 51.49
N TYR A 71 -3.26 -3.71 50.56
CA TYR A 71 -4.66 -3.73 50.17
C TYR A 71 -5.30 -5.02 50.66
N ASN A 72 -6.34 -4.90 51.50
CA ASN A 72 -7.09 -6.04 51.98
C ASN A 72 -8.31 -6.31 51.05
N THR A 73 -8.29 -7.43 50.37
CA THR A 73 -9.32 -7.78 49.38
C THR A 73 -10.70 -8.04 49.99
N ARG A 74 -10.75 -8.48 51.25
CA ARG A 74 -12.02 -8.79 51.96
C ARG A 74 -12.73 -7.56 52.45
N SER A 75 -11.99 -6.65 53.09
CA SER A 75 -12.54 -5.38 53.60
C SER A 75 -12.53 -4.27 52.58
N ARG A 76 -11.92 -4.46 51.41
CA ARG A 76 -11.72 -3.44 50.36
C ARG A 76 -11.05 -2.18 50.94
N ALA A 77 -10.09 -2.36 51.82
CA ALA A 77 -9.36 -1.28 52.50
C ALA A 77 -7.92 -1.25 52.04
N CYS A 78 -7.40 -0.04 51.84
CA CYS A 78 -6.04 0.25 51.45
C CYS A 78 -5.31 1.03 52.56
N PHE A 79 -4.10 0.62 52.87
CA PHE A 79 -3.23 1.20 53.89
C PHE A 79 -1.89 1.60 53.26
N PRO A 80 -1.77 2.81 52.61
CA PRO A 80 -0.48 3.32 52.15
C PRO A 80 0.43 3.55 53.38
N LYS A 81 1.74 3.32 53.19
CA LYS A 81 2.72 3.33 54.28
C LYS A 81 3.94 4.20 53.96
N SER A 82 4.37 5.00 54.93
CA SER A 82 5.63 5.74 54.86
C SER A 82 6.83 4.95 55.38
N ALA A 83 6.59 3.83 56.08
CA ALA A 83 7.61 2.88 56.49
C ALA A 83 7.00 1.49 56.56
N VAL A 84 7.74 0.46 56.11
CA VAL A 84 7.42 -0.95 56.28
C VAL A 84 8.48 -1.57 57.16
N THR A 85 8.07 -2.04 58.35
CA THR A 85 8.99 -2.65 59.34
C THR A 85 9.03 -4.16 59.30
N ARG A 86 7.88 -4.79 59.02
CA ARG A 86 7.75 -6.24 58.86
C ARG A 86 6.55 -6.61 58.00
N GLY A 87 6.52 -7.82 57.44
CA GLY A 87 5.37 -8.46 56.81
C GLY A 87 4.96 -9.68 57.63
N GLU A 88 3.63 -9.87 57.75
CA GLU A 88 3.07 -11.09 58.39
C GLU A 88 2.02 -11.70 57.47
N PHE A 89 1.94 -13.02 57.48
CA PHE A 89 0.97 -13.73 56.67
C PHE A 89 -0.47 -13.31 57.04
N PHE A 90 -1.22 -12.84 56.08
CA PHE A 90 -2.63 -12.53 56.20
C PHE A 90 -3.37 -12.87 54.89
N ALA A 91 -4.11 -13.96 54.93
CA ALA A 91 -4.85 -14.45 53.74
C ALA A 91 -5.79 -13.40 53.14
N GLY A 92 -5.55 -13.03 51.87
CA GLY A 92 -6.32 -12.03 51.15
C GLY A 92 -5.77 -10.59 51.29
N ALA A 93 -4.62 -10.38 51.97
CA ALA A 93 -3.87 -9.14 51.85
C ALA A 93 -2.98 -9.16 50.61
N GLN A 94 -2.98 -8.04 49.89
CA GLN A 94 -2.11 -7.83 48.72
C GLN A 94 -1.23 -6.61 49.07
N SER A 95 0.00 -6.89 49.49
CA SER A 95 0.95 -5.81 49.79
C SER A 95 1.89 -5.56 48.63
N ALA A 96 2.37 -4.32 48.50
CA ALA A 96 3.39 -3.99 47.52
C ALA A 96 4.43 -3.01 48.12
N ARG A 97 5.71 -3.27 47.83
CA ARG A 97 6.81 -2.35 48.10
C ARG A 97 7.08 -1.48 46.88
N ARG A 98 7.20 -0.16 47.10
CA ARG A 98 7.68 0.77 46.08
C ARG A 98 9.19 0.85 46.13
N ILE A 99 9.86 0.29 45.11
CA ILE A 99 11.31 0.30 44.97
C ILE A 99 11.70 1.42 44.00
N GLN A 100 12.41 2.44 44.54
CA GLN A 100 12.87 3.56 43.74
C GLN A 100 14.06 3.15 42.87
N THR A 101 14.11 3.63 41.64
CA THR A 101 15.30 3.54 40.78
C THR A 101 16.30 4.61 41.23
N PRO A 102 17.53 4.22 41.62
CA PRO A 102 18.53 5.19 42.08
C PRO A 102 18.82 6.26 41.02
N PRO A 103 19.00 7.53 41.37
CA PRO A 103 19.29 8.59 40.40
C PRO A 103 20.53 8.32 39.53
N ALA A 104 21.55 7.69 40.10
CA ALA A 104 22.73 7.27 39.33
C ALA A 104 22.39 6.24 38.23
N ALA A 105 21.48 5.29 38.53
CA ALA A 105 21.02 4.32 37.54
C ALA A 105 20.18 4.98 36.45
N GLN A 106 19.33 5.95 36.79
CA GLN A 106 18.57 6.73 35.80
C GLN A 106 19.49 7.52 34.87
N ALA A 107 20.51 8.21 35.41
CA ALA A 107 21.49 8.94 34.62
C ALA A 107 22.28 8.02 33.67
N LEU A 108 22.72 6.86 34.19
CA LEU A 108 23.37 5.82 33.37
C LEU A 108 22.43 5.33 32.26
N GLY A 109 21.18 5.02 32.60
CA GLY A 109 20.18 4.55 31.61
C GLY A 109 19.93 5.58 30.52
N GLN A 110 19.86 6.87 30.81
CA GLN A 110 19.72 7.94 29.81
C GLN A 110 20.94 7.99 28.87
N GLN A 111 22.17 7.89 29.44
CA GLN A 111 23.37 7.83 28.62
C GLN A 111 23.36 6.62 27.70
N ARG A 112 23.01 5.43 28.21
CA ARG A 112 22.94 4.19 27.45
C ARG A 112 21.84 4.19 26.39
N GLN A 113 20.72 4.85 26.66
CA GLN A 113 19.63 5.01 25.69
C GLN A 113 20.11 5.75 24.43
N ALA A 114 20.96 6.76 24.58
CA ALA A 114 21.53 7.49 23.44
C ALA A 114 22.41 6.61 22.54
N ASP A 115 23.13 5.62 23.12
CA ASP A 115 23.93 4.68 22.36
C ASP A 115 23.09 3.78 21.46
N LEU A 116 21.83 3.52 21.83
CA LEU A 116 20.88 2.67 21.11
C LEU A 116 20.00 3.44 20.13
N ALA A 117 20.47 4.57 19.59
CA ALA A 117 19.70 5.42 18.66
C ALA A 117 19.23 4.73 17.35
N PHE A 118 19.70 3.51 17.09
CA PHE A 118 19.25 2.66 15.98
C PHE A 118 17.93 1.92 16.27
N LEU A 119 17.46 1.93 17.52
CA LEU A 119 16.16 1.37 17.93
C LEU A 119 15.06 2.43 17.86
N ASP A 120 13.83 1.97 17.69
CA ASP A 120 12.66 2.82 17.70
C ASP A 120 12.29 3.28 19.13
N ALA A 121 11.62 4.42 19.24
CA ALA A 121 11.13 4.93 20.53
C ALA A 121 10.22 3.92 21.26
N SER A 122 9.48 3.11 20.53
CA SER A 122 8.61 2.06 21.07
C SER A 122 9.36 0.97 21.81
N ASP A 123 10.62 0.66 21.43
CA ASP A 123 11.45 -0.34 22.11
C ASP A 123 11.77 0.09 23.54
N PHE A 124 12.05 1.36 23.74
CA PHE A 124 12.31 1.93 25.07
C PHE A 124 11.05 1.95 25.94
N VAL A 125 9.89 2.21 25.34
CA VAL A 125 8.60 2.11 26.04
C VAL A 125 8.36 0.67 26.48
N GLN A 126 8.54 -0.32 25.60
CA GLN A 126 8.39 -1.74 25.93
C GLN A 126 9.38 -2.18 26.99
N ALA A 127 10.64 -1.74 26.91
CA ALA A 127 11.65 -2.05 27.91
C ALA A 127 11.28 -1.49 29.29
N ARG A 128 10.80 -0.26 29.35
CA ARG A 128 10.33 0.39 30.60
C ARG A 128 9.11 -0.34 31.19
N ASP A 129 8.12 -0.63 30.34
CA ASP A 129 6.90 -1.28 30.79
C ASP A 129 7.14 -2.71 31.26
N LEU A 130 8.10 -3.44 30.62
CA LEU A 130 8.49 -4.77 31.04
C LEU A 130 9.01 -4.82 32.47
N VAL A 131 9.58 -3.74 33.01
CA VAL A 131 10.04 -3.70 34.41
C VAL A 131 8.89 -3.95 35.39
N GLN A 132 7.76 -3.25 35.19
CA GLN A 132 6.57 -3.45 36.04
C GLN A 132 5.87 -4.76 35.69
N ILE A 133 5.72 -5.07 34.42
CA ILE A 133 5.10 -6.33 33.96
C ILE A 133 5.82 -7.54 34.55
N ASN A 134 7.16 -7.52 34.63
CA ASN A 134 7.94 -8.59 35.25
C ASN A 134 7.67 -8.69 36.75
N ALA A 135 7.64 -7.55 37.46
CA ALA A 135 7.35 -7.53 38.89
C ALA A 135 5.92 -8.01 39.22
N ASP A 136 4.95 -7.73 38.35
CA ASP A 136 3.56 -8.22 38.48
C ASP A 136 3.46 -9.73 38.24
N ARG A 137 4.22 -10.27 37.29
CA ARG A 137 4.24 -11.70 36.95
C ARG A 137 4.94 -12.55 38.00
N PHE A 138 5.97 -11.99 38.64
CA PHE A 138 6.84 -12.70 39.57
C PHE A 138 6.88 -11.96 40.92
N PRO A 139 5.81 -12.11 41.73
CA PRO A 139 5.74 -11.46 43.03
C PRO A 139 6.81 -12.00 44.00
N ASP A 140 7.12 -11.20 44.99
CA ASP A 140 8.06 -11.57 46.06
C ASP A 140 7.53 -12.74 46.88
N THR A 141 8.26 -13.83 46.86
CA THR A 141 7.95 -15.07 47.56
C THR A 141 8.59 -15.15 48.94
N GLY A 142 9.29 -14.09 49.38
CA GLY A 142 10.03 -14.04 50.63
C GLY A 142 11.43 -14.72 50.55
N LEU A 143 11.83 -15.20 49.36
CA LEU A 143 13.18 -15.73 49.14
C LEU A 143 14.17 -14.56 48.94
N SER A 144 15.36 -14.72 49.52
CA SER A 144 16.42 -13.72 49.27
C SER A 144 16.95 -13.86 47.80
N LEU A 145 17.63 -12.80 47.32
CA LEU A 145 18.30 -12.87 46.01
C LEU A 145 19.27 -14.05 45.94
N ASP A 146 20.02 -14.33 46.99
CA ASP A 146 20.98 -15.42 47.05
C ASP A 146 20.29 -16.78 46.97
N ASP A 147 19.14 -16.97 47.62
CA ASP A 147 18.35 -18.20 47.55
C ASP A 147 17.81 -18.41 46.12
N LEU A 148 17.28 -17.33 45.48
CA LEU A 148 16.82 -17.39 44.09
C LEU A 148 17.95 -17.76 43.13
N MET A 149 19.12 -17.15 43.28
CA MET A 149 20.31 -17.46 42.46
C MET A 149 20.85 -18.84 42.68
N ALA A 150 20.85 -19.35 43.92
CA ALA A 150 21.23 -20.71 44.25
C ALA A 150 20.30 -21.75 43.63
N ALA A 151 19.00 -21.49 43.62
CA ALA A 151 18.00 -22.36 43.00
C ALA A 151 18.00 -22.28 41.46
N LEU A 152 18.41 -21.15 40.87
CA LEU A 152 18.43 -20.92 39.44
C LEU A 152 19.43 -21.83 38.69
N GLN A 153 20.64 -22.00 39.22
CA GLN A 153 21.69 -22.78 38.56
C GLN A 153 21.27 -24.22 38.29
N PRO A 154 20.71 -24.98 39.27
CA PRO A 154 20.20 -26.32 39.02
C PRO A 154 19.02 -26.37 38.03
N ALA A 155 18.15 -25.37 38.01
CA ALA A 155 17.04 -25.28 37.05
C ALA A 155 17.56 -25.14 35.61
N ILE A 156 18.55 -24.27 35.39
CA ILE A 156 19.22 -24.12 34.09
C ILE A 156 19.89 -25.40 33.65
N ALA A 157 20.64 -26.04 34.56
CA ALA A 157 21.37 -27.28 34.26
C ALA A 157 20.44 -28.42 33.84
N ARG A 158 19.26 -28.54 34.44
CA ARG A 158 18.22 -29.50 34.02
C ARG A 158 17.44 -29.12 32.78
N GLY A 159 17.60 -27.89 32.32
CA GLY A 159 16.83 -27.37 31.21
C GLY A 159 15.36 -27.03 31.54
N ASP A 160 15.05 -26.86 32.81
CA ASP A 160 13.71 -26.47 33.30
C ASP A 160 13.47 -25.00 33.05
N VAL A 161 13.04 -24.68 31.83
CA VAL A 161 12.78 -23.27 31.39
C VAL A 161 11.71 -22.61 32.25
N PRO A 162 10.56 -23.23 32.59
CA PRO A 162 9.57 -22.62 33.48
C PRO A 162 10.12 -22.25 34.87
N ALA A 163 10.89 -23.16 35.50
CA ALA A 163 11.49 -22.85 36.79
C ALA A 163 12.57 -21.77 36.68
N ALA A 164 13.45 -21.86 35.66
CA ALA A 164 14.46 -20.81 35.41
C ALA A 164 13.84 -19.45 35.18
N THR A 165 12.73 -19.37 34.44
CA THR A 165 12.00 -18.12 34.19
C THR A 165 11.43 -17.53 35.48
N ARG A 166 10.75 -18.33 36.32
CA ARG A 166 10.20 -17.86 37.59
C ARG A 166 11.31 -17.32 38.53
N LEU A 167 12.41 -18.07 38.63
CA LEU A 167 13.53 -17.69 39.52
C LEU A 167 14.23 -16.43 39.00
N THR A 168 14.47 -16.34 37.69
CA THR A 168 15.06 -15.14 37.07
C THR A 168 14.13 -13.93 37.19
N GLY A 169 12.84 -14.10 36.89
CA GLY A 169 11.86 -13.01 37.00
C GLY A 169 11.72 -12.47 38.42
N GLY A 170 11.69 -13.37 39.43
CA GLY A 170 11.70 -12.97 40.83
C GLY A 170 12.99 -12.23 41.23
N ALA A 171 14.16 -12.72 40.79
CA ALA A 171 15.44 -12.05 41.03
C ALA A 171 15.48 -10.64 40.37
N VAL A 172 14.99 -10.51 39.12
CA VAL A 172 14.86 -9.20 38.42
C VAL A 172 13.93 -8.25 39.19
N ALA A 173 12.80 -8.73 39.69
CA ALA A 173 11.86 -7.91 40.45
C ALA A 173 12.51 -7.30 41.70
N ILE A 174 13.34 -8.10 42.40
CA ILE A 174 14.04 -7.66 43.62
C ILE A 174 15.24 -6.78 43.30
N ALA A 175 16.13 -7.21 42.39
CA ALA A 175 17.46 -6.64 42.23
C ALA A 175 17.69 -5.75 41.00
N ASP A 176 16.86 -5.81 39.99
CA ASP A 176 16.90 -4.95 38.78
C ASP A 176 18.32 -4.74 38.20
N ARG A 177 19.07 -5.85 37.99
CA ARG A 177 20.47 -5.85 37.57
C ARG A 177 20.63 -6.24 36.10
N SER A 178 21.67 -5.75 35.44
CA SER A 178 22.02 -6.05 34.05
C SER A 178 22.09 -7.54 33.76
N ASP A 179 22.82 -8.30 34.57
CA ASP A 179 23.02 -9.74 34.40
C ASP A 179 21.72 -10.57 34.51
N LEU A 180 20.78 -10.12 35.34
CA LEU A 180 19.46 -10.76 35.48
C LEU A 180 18.56 -10.49 34.29
N TRP A 181 18.55 -9.27 33.78
CA TRP A 181 17.83 -8.91 32.53
C TRP A 181 18.44 -9.63 31.33
N ALA A 182 19.77 -9.72 31.23
CA ALA A 182 20.47 -10.49 30.22
C ALA A 182 20.04 -11.97 30.25
N ARG A 183 19.91 -12.55 31.44
CA ARG A 183 19.42 -13.92 31.63
C ARG A 183 17.97 -14.10 31.15
N LEU A 184 17.11 -13.14 31.41
CA LEU A 184 15.73 -13.19 30.97
C LEU A 184 15.65 -13.15 29.41
N SER A 185 16.43 -12.27 28.78
CA SER A 185 16.56 -12.23 27.33
C SER A 185 17.09 -13.56 26.74
N TRP A 186 18.14 -14.11 27.35
CA TRP A 186 18.72 -15.40 26.93
C TRP A 186 17.73 -16.55 27.01
N LEU A 187 16.86 -16.59 28.02
CA LEU A 187 15.80 -17.61 28.14
C LEU A 187 14.80 -17.50 26.99
N GLY A 188 14.51 -16.30 26.51
CA GLY A 188 13.60 -16.04 25.39
C GLY A 188 14.14 -16.50 24.04
N GLN A 189 15.46 -16.55 23.87
CA GLN A 189 16.12 -16.93 22.62
C GLN A 189 16.37 -18.44 22.48
N ARG A 190 16.03 -19.23 23.48
CA ARG A 190 16.24 -20.68 23.48
C ARG A 190 14.95 -21.45 23.76
N PRO A 191 13.94 -21.38 22.84
CA PRO A 191 12.75 -22.19 22.98
C PRO A 191 13.15 -23.67 22.94
N ARG A 192 12.76 -24.45 23.98
CA ARG A 192 12.91 -25.89 24.01
C ARG A 192 11.56 -26.54 23.80
N GLY A 193 11.54 -27.72 23.17
CA GLY A 193 10.33 -28.46 22.83
C GLY A 193 9.37 -28.70 24.00
N ASP A 194 9.89 -28.73 25.23
CA ASP A 194 9.11 -28.98 26.44
C ASP A 194 8.56 -27.69 27.10
N THR A 195 8.89 -26.49 26.59
CA THR A 195 8.40 -25.25 27.13
C THR A 195 6.93 -25.03 26.70
N PRO A 196 6.01 -24.76 27.65
CA PRO A 196 4.62 -24.45 27.30
C PRO A 196 4.54 -23.33 26.25
N ARG A 197 3.68 -23.50 25.25
CA ARG A 197 3.62 -22.61 24.08
C ARG A 197 3.39 -21.14 24.44
N ASP A 198 2.54 -20.88 25.45
CA ASP A 198 2.27 -19.51 25.88
C ASP A 198 3.46 -18.88 26.57
N LEU A 199 4.20 -19.64 27.40
CA LEU A 199 5.44 -19.19 28.02
C LEU A 199 6.53 -18.95 26.97
N ALA A 200 6.67 -19.85 26.00
CA ALA A 200 7.65 -19.68 24.92
C ALA A 200 7.39 -18.39 24.12
N ARG A 201 6.12 -18.14 23.74
CA ARG A 201 5.72 -16.91 23.04
C ARG A 201 5.98 -15.67 23.88
N GLN A 202 5.62 -15.69 25.16
CA GLN A 202 5.87 -14.60 26.07
C GLN A 202 7.37 -14.29 26.20
N LEU A 203 8.20 -15.30 26.42
CA LEU A 203 9.65 -15.15 26.53
C LEU A 203 10.27 -14.60 25.25
N GLN A 204 9.79 -15.04 24.09
CA GLN A 204 10.22 -14.50 22.78
C GLN A 204 9.85 -13.03 22.63
N GLN A 205 8.66 -12.63 23.04
CA GLN A 205 8.22 -11.22 23.03
C GLN A 205 9.03 -10.35 24.00
N ASP A 206 9.37 -10.88 25.16
CA ASP A 206 10.13 -10.19 26.20
C ASP A 206 11.64 -10.14 25.88
N ALA A 207 12.17 -10.92 24.90
CA ALA A 207 13.61 -11.05 24.66
C ALA A 207 14.31 -9.73 24.28
N VAL A 208 13.74 -8.97 23.33
CA VAL A 208 14.29 -7.66 22.92
C VAL A 208 14.21 -6.65 24.06
N PRO A 209 13.06 -6.36 24.69
CA PRO A 209 12.98 -5.40 25.77
C PRO A 209 13.79 -5.81 27.01
N ALA A 210 14.00 -7.11 27.27
CA ALA A 210 14.88 -7.58 28.33
C ALA A 210 16.36 -7.31 28.00
N ALA A 211 16.80 -7.53 26.75
CA ALA A 211 18.16 -7.20 26.32
C ALA A 211 18.43 -5.68 26.38
N VAL A 212 17.45 -4.86 25.99
CA VAL A 212 17.52 -3.39 26.15
C VAL A 212 17.68 -3.04 27.64
N ASN A 213 16.86 -3.62 28.53
CA ASN A 213 16.98 -3.41 29.97
C ASN A 213 18.35 -3.85 30.54
N ALA A 214 18.92 -4.93 30.02
CA ALA A 214 20.27 -5.37 30.39
C ALA A 214 21.31 -4.31 30.02
N TYR A 215 21.27 -3.79 28.78
CA TYR A 215 22.21 -2.79 28.30
C TYR A 215 22.09 -1.46 29.08
N LEU A 216 20.86 -0.99 29.34
CA LEU A 216 20.60 0.24 30.06
C LEU A 216 21.17 0.22 31.51
N ARG A 217 21.38 -0.97 32.09
CA ARG A 217 21.89 -1.19 33.45
C ARG A 217 23.33 -1.68 33.49
N ALA A 218 23.94 -1.89 32.32
CA ALA A 218 25.30 -2.41 32.23
C ALA A 218 26.32 -1.39 32.77
N THR A 219 27.12 -1.80 33.76
CA THR A 219 28.11 -0.93 34.41
C THR A 219 29.53 -1.14 33.90
N THR A 220 29.82 -2.32 33.36
CA THR A 220 31.13 -2.66 32.76
C THR A 220 31.05 -2.78 31.25
N PRO A 221 32.17 -2.61 30.51
CA PRO A 221 32.21 -2.89 29.08
C PRO A 221 31.80 -4.32 28.73
N GLU A 222 32.18 -5.31 29.55
CA GLU A 222 31.82 -6.70 29.37
C GLU A 222 30.29 -6.89 29.45
N ASP A 223 29.62 -6.38 30.49
CA ASP A 223 28.15 -6.42 30.61
C ASP A 223 27.45 -5.76 29.42
N GLN A 224 28.01 -4.64 28.91
CA GLN A 224 27.45 -3.94 27.75
C GLN A 224 27.50 -4.80 26.49
N VAL A 225 28.64 -5.41 26.24
CA VAL A 225 28.86 -6.23 25.05
C VAL A 225 28.04 -7.51 25.12
N ASP A 226 27.93 -8.14 26.26
CA ASP A 226 27.08 -9.32 26.47
C ASP A 226 25.59 -8.98 26.26
N ALA A 227 25.12 -7.83 26.76
CA ALA A 227 23.77 -7.37 26.54
C ALA A 227 23.49 -7.06 25.05
N LEU A 228 24.49 -6.49 24.33
CA LEU A 228 24.38 -6.19 22.90
C LEU A 228 24.40 -7.45 22.03
N ASP A 229 25.16 -8.48 22.39
CA ASP A 229 25.12 -9.77 21.70
C ASP A 229 23.73 -10.42 21.84
N LEU A 230 23.17 -10.40 23.04
CA LEU A 230 21.81 -10.87 23.28
C LEU A 230 20.77 -10.03 22.53
N LEU A 231 20.93 -8.70 22.52
CA LEU A 231 20.06 -7.81 21.76
C LEU A 231 20.12 -8.12 20.25
N ALA A 232 21.32 -8.30 19.70
CA ALA A 232 21.50 -8.61 18.29
C ALA A 232 20.78 -9.91 17.90
N ARG A 233 20.92 -10.96 18.68
CA ARG A 233 20.23 -12.25 18.45
C ARG A 233 18.72 -12.11 18.62
N ALA A 234 18.24 -11.43 19.65
CA ALA A 234 16.81 -11.20 19.86
C ALA A 234 16.17 -10.41 18.72
N LEU A 235 16.90 -9.42 18.17
CA LEU A 235 16.45 -8.65 16.99
C LEU A 235 16.40 -9.52 15.72
N GLU A 236 17.38 -10.43 15.53
CA GLU A 236 17.34 -11.38 14.41
C GLU A 236 16.12 -12.30 14.52
N ASP A 237 15.87 -12.87 15.69
CA ASP A 237 14.72 -13.75 15.97
C ASP A 237 13.38 -13.01 15.79
N ALA A 238 13.36 -11.69 16.03
CA ALA A 238 12.22 -10.81 15.81
C ALA A 238 12.09 -10.32 14.34
N ASN A 239 12.89 -10.85 13.39
CA ASN A 239 12.98 -10.40 12.00
C ASN A 239 13.40 -8.93 11.83
N ARG A 240 14.16 -8.40 12.78
CA ARG A 240 14.71 -7.04 12.80
C ARG A 240 16.22 -7.02 12.51
N GLY A 241 16.63 -7.77 11.50
CA GLY A 241 18.04 -7.93 11.16
C GLY A 241 18.76 -6.62 10.83
N ARG A 242 18.02 -5.58 10.44
CA ARG A 242 18.59 -4.24 10.25
C ARG A 242 19.09 -3.64 11.56
N ASP A 243 18.28 -3.69 12.60
CA ASP A 243 18.62 -3.15 13.91
C ASP A 243 19.72 -3.98 14.59
N MET A 244 19.78 -5.29 14.30
CA MET A 244 20.88 -6.17 14.70
C MET A 244 22.26 -5.62 14.27
N ILE A 245 22.36 -5.05 13.06
CA ILE A 245 23.61 -4.43 12.59
C ILE A 245 24.03 -3.29 13.50
N GLY A 246 23.08 -2.47 13.97
CA GLY A 246 23.33 -1.39 14.94
C GLY A 246 23.89 -1.90 16.24
N ALA A 247 23.31 -2.97 16.80
CA ALA A 247 23.76 -3.61 18.04
C ALA A 247 25.18 -4.19 17.90
N LEU A 248 25.46 -4.90 16.81
CA LEU A 248 26.78 -5.48 16.53
C LEU A 248 27.86 -4.42 16.29
N ARG A 249 27.52 -3.31 15.60
CA ARG A 249 28.43 -2.17 15.39
C ARG A 249 28.79 -1.50 16.73
N LEU A 250 27.81 -1.37 17.61
CA LEU A 250 28.04 -0.80 18.94
C LEU A 250 28.91 -1.74 19.80
N ALA A 251 28.62 -3.05 19.80
CA ALA A 251 29.41 -4.04 20.51
C ALA A 251 30.89 -4.02 20.05
N GLN A 252 31.11 -4.03 18.73
CA GLN A 252 32.46 -3.98 18.13
C GLN A 252 33.20 -2.68 18.45
N ARG A 253 32.48 -1.56 18.67
CA ARG A 253 33.07 -0.27 19.06
C ARG A 253 33.48 -0.25 20.52
N ILE A 254 32.69 -0.87 21.42
CA ILE A 254 32.98 -0.94 22.86
C ILE A 254 34.15 -1.89 23.13
N GLU A 255 34.10 -3.08 22.55
CA GLU A 255 35.13 -4.10 22.69
C GLU A 255 35.31 -4.86 21.38
N PRO A 256 36.35 -4.55 20.60
CA PRO A 256 36.64 -5.23 19.34
C PRO A 256 36.96 -6.72 19.58
N ARG A 257 36.09 -7.61 19.07
CA ARG A 257 36.27 -9.08 19.12
C ARG A 257 36.10 -9.65 17.70
N ALA A 258 36.90 -10.66 17.35
CA ALA A 258 36.84 -11.30 16.04
C ALA A 258 35.44 -11.91 15.75
N GLU A 259 34.80 -12.45 16.77
CA GLU A 259 33.45 -13.02 16.68
C GLU A 259 32.38 -11.98 16.31
N PHE A 260 32.44 -10.78 16.88
CA PHE A 260 31.52 -9.69 16.53
C PHE A 260 31.80 -9.12 15.14
N ALA A 261 33.05 -9.04 14.72
CA ALA A 261 33.41 -8.65 13.36
C ALA A 261 32.81 -9.63 12.34
N ALA A 262 32.96 -10.92 12.55
CA ALA A 262 32.41 -11.95 11.68
C ALA A 262 30.86 -11.95 11.65
N ALA A 263 30.23 -11.80 12.82
CA ALA A 263 28.77 -11.68 12.95
C ALA A 263 28.26 -10.43 12.25
N LEU A 264 28.95 -9.29 12.38
CA LEU A 264 28.61 -8.02 11.72
C LEU A 264 28.73 -8.15 10.20
N ASP A 265 29.79 -8.74 9.67
CA ASP A 265 29.96 -8.96 8.24
C ASP A 265 28.83 -9.84 7.68
N THR A 266 28.46 -10.90 8.42
CA THR A 266 27.34 -11.77 8.07
C THR A 266 26.00 -11.02 8.10
N ALA A 267 25.75 -10.22 9.14
CA ALA A 267 24.54 -9.44 9.28
C ALA A 267 24.42 -8.38 8.19
N ILE A 268 25.52 -7.68 7.86
CA ILE A 268 25.54 -6.69 6.76
C ILE A 268 25.26 -7.38 5.41
N ALA A 269 25.85 -8.55 5.16
CA ALA A 269 25.60 -9.29 3.92
C ALA A 269 24.14 -9.73 3.78
N LYS A 270 23.49 -10.08 4.88
CA LYS A 270 22.12 -10.59 4.91
C LYS A 270 21.06 -9.47 4.99
N TYR A 271 21.29 -8.44 5.80
CA TYR A 271 20.30 -7.44 6.17
C TYR A 271 20.70 -5.99 5.81
N GLY A 272 21.96 -5.75 5.46
CA GLY A 272 22.48 -4.43 5.11
C GLY A 272 21.96 -3.90 3.78
N PHE A 273 22.43 -2.70 3.42
CA PHE A 273 22.14 -2.13 2.12
C PHE A 273 22.79 -2.96 1.02
N ARG A 274 21.98 -3.51 0.13
CA ARG A 274 22.40 -4.45 -0.92
C ARG A 274 21.43 -4.43 -2.10
N ILE A 275 21.88 -5.00 -3.21
CA ILE A 275 21.01 -5.34 -4.34
C ILE A 275 20.19 -6.56 -3.95
N VAL A 276 18.87 -6.45 -4.04
CA VAL A 276 17.90 -7.51 -3.70
C VAL A 276 17.34 -8.22 -4.91
N ASP A 277 17.25 -7.51 -6.04
CA ASP A 277 16.75 -8.05 -7.30
C ASP A 277 17.38 -7.34 -8.50
N THR A 278 17.27 -7.98 -9.67
CA THR A 278 17.68 -7.40 -10.95
C THR A 278 16.62 -7.68 -11.99
N ARG A 279 16.21 -6.64 -12.68
CA ARG A 279 15.20 -6.73 -13.73
C ARG A 279 15.75 -6.19 -15.05
N VAL A 280 15.47 -6.93 -16.12
CA VAL A 280 15.73 -6.48 -17.50
C VAL A 280 14.40 -6.29 -18.19
N ASP A 281 14.11 -5.06 -18.62
CA ASP A 281 12.91 -4.73 -19.38
C ASP A 281 13.16 -4.98 -20.87
N ASN A 282 13.02 -6.23 -21.30
CA ASN A 282 13.28 -6.64 -22.66
C ASN A 282 12.15 -6.23 -23.63
N ASN A 283 10.92 -6.07 -23.15
CA ASN A 283 9.75 -5.89 -24.03
C ASN A 283 9.50 -4.43 -24.42
N SER A 284 10.26 -3.50 -23.83
CA SER A 284 10.25 -2.10 -24.21
C SER A 284 10.95 -1.89 -25.57
N ALA A 285 10.53 -0.86 -26.32
CA ALA A 285 11.25 -0.41 -27.51
C ALA A 285 12.64 0.17 -27.15
N ARG A 286 12.80 0.63 -25.91
CA ARG A 286 14.06 1.03 -25.31
C ARG A 286 14.29 0.17 -24.08
N PRO A 287 15.00 -0.95 -24.23
CA PRO A 287 15.25 -1.83 -23.11
C PRO A 287 16.11 -1.15 -22.05
N ARG A 288 15.94 -1.56 -20.80
CA ARG A 288 16.77 -1.09 -19.70
C ARG A 288 17.04 -2.20 -18.69
N ILE A 289 18.13 -2.05 -17.98
CA ILE A 289 18.55 -2.97 -16.91
C ILE A 289 18.44 -2.23 -15.61
N CYS A 290 17.66 -2.72 -14.66
CA CYS A 290 17.49 -2.11 -13.36
C CYS A 290 17.95 -3.05 -12.24
N ALA A 291 18.77 -2.54 -11.32
CA ALA A 291 19.13 -3.19 -10.07
C ALA A 291 18.29 -2.59 -8.95
N GLU A 292 17.52 -3.44 -8.25
CA GLU A 292 16.72 -3.02 -7.11
C GLU A 292 17.50 -3.17 -5.81
N PHE A 293 17.52 -2.11 -5.01
CA PHE A 293 18.21 -2.07 -3.72
C PHE A 293 17.25 -2.29 -2.55
N SER A 294 17.78 -2.78 -1.45
CA SER A 294 17.02 -3.02 -0.21
C SER A 294 16.46 -1.75 0.42
N GLU A 295 17.00 -0.58 0.07
CA GLU A 295 16.61 0.74 0.60
C GLU A 295 16.50 1.78 -0.50
N ARG A 296 15.85 2.90 -0.19
CA ARG A 296 15.76 4.04 -1.11
C ARG A 296 17.13 4.66 -1.35
N LEU A 297 17.32 5.13 -2.56
CA LEU A 297 18.48 5.88 -2.97
C LEU A 297 18.27 7.39 -2.80
N VAL A 298 19.34 8.14 -2.67
CA VAL A 298 19.27 9.62 -2.60
C VAL A 298 18.87 10.16 -3.97
N GLN A 299 17.77 10.91 -4.05
CA GLN A 299 17.22 11.36 -5.34
C GLN A 299 17.93 12.57 -5.95
N ALA A 300 18.72 13.32 -5.18
CA ALA A 300 19.40 14.52 -5.67
C ALA A 300 20.76 14.73 -4.97
N GLY A 301 21.71 15.29 -5.71
CA GLY A 301 23.03 15.68 -5.16
C GLY A 301 24.08 14.58 -5.15
N ILE A 302 23.75 13.36 -5.65
CA ILE A 302 24.72 12.26 -5.79
C ILE A 302 24.79 11.83 -7.25
N GLU A 303 25.99 11.74 -7.78
CA GLU A 303 26.25 11.22 -9.12
C GLU A 303 26.49 9.70 -9.03
N TYR A 304 25.42 8.92 -9.13
CA TYR A 304 25.48 7.46 -9.01
C TYR A 304 26.28 6.80 -10.14
N ALA A 305 26.38 7.42 -11.30
CA ALA A 305 27.19 6.92 -12.41
C ALA A 305 28.66 6.65 -11.99
N SER A 306 29.20 7.41 -11.03
CA SER A 306 30.55 7.20 -10.49
C SER A 306 30.68 5.88 -9.69
N PHE A 307 29.57 5.36 -9.19
CA PHE A 307 29.51 4.11 -8.44
C PHE A 307 29.15 2.91 -9.31
N VAL A 308 28.85 3.11 -10.60
CA VAL A 308 28.51 2.03 -11.54
C VAL A 308 29.55 1.98 -12.64
N ARG A 309 30.36 0.92 -12.65
CA ARG A 309 31.30 0.69 -13.74
C ARG A 309 30.61 -0.10 -14.84
N LEU A 310 30.47 0.51 -16.01
CA LEU A 310 29.93 -0.08 -17.22
C LEU A 310 31.08 -0.28 -18.24
N GLN A 311 30.92 -1.27 -19.13
CA GLN A 311 31.88 -1.52 -20.21
C GLN A 311 31.76 -0.50 -21.34
N ASP A 312 30.53 -0.01 -21.58
CA ASP A 312 30.22 1.00 -22.58
C ASP A 312 29.95 2.35 -21.91
N PRO A 313 30.75 3.37 -22.16
CA PRO A 313 30.59 4.69 -21.57
C PRO A 313 29.43 5.50 -22.14
N THR A 314 28.74 5.03 -23.17
CA THR A 314 27.56 5.68 -23.76
C THR A 314 26.29 5.37 -22.99
N LEU A 315 26.30 4.35 -22.11
CA LEU A 315 25.19 3.97 -21.29
C LEU A 315 24.96 4.99 -20.16
N VAL A 316 23.71 5.29 -19.89
CA VAL A 316 23.30 6.26 -18.87
C VAL A 316 22.77 5.54 -17.63
N VAL A 317 23.10 6.05 -16.45
CA VAL A 317 22.61 5.53 -15.17
C VAL A 317 21.56 6.49 -14.63
N GLU A 318 20.35 5.99 -14.41
CA GLU A 318 19.22 6.74 -13.83
C GLU A 318 18.79 6.16 -12.50
N VAL A 319 18.30 7.02 -11.61
CA VAL A 319 17.87 6.67 -10.26
C VAL A 319 16.36 6.80 -10.14
N GLU A 320 15.71 5.73 -9.75
CA GLU A 320 14.25 5.68 -9.51
C GLU A 320 13.96 5.06 -8.14
N ASP A 321 13.67 5.88 -7.13
CA ASP A 321 13.35 5.45 -5.77
C ASP A 321 14.37 4.45 -5.18
N ARG A 322 14.17 3.16 -5.39
CA ARG A 322 15.02 2.06 -4.90
C ARG A 322 15.82 1.38 -6.01
N GLN A 323 15.76 1.89 -7.22
CA GLN A 323 16.37 1.25 -8.39
C GLN A 323 17.43 2.14 -9.02
N LEU A 324 18.50 1.51 -9.51
CA LEU A 324 19.43 2.08 -10.48
C LEU A 324 19.20 1.39 -11.81
N CYS A 325 18.79 2.17 -12.80
CA CYS A 325 18.50 1.70 -14.14
C CYS A 325 19.60 2.13 -15.11
N ILE A 326 20.02 1.21 -15.98
CA ILE A 326 21.01 1.44 -17.04
C ILE A 326 20.24 1.54 -18.35
N GLU A 327 20.25 2.72 -18.92
CA GLU A 327 19.62 3.09 -20.18
C GLU A 327 20.61 3.01 -21.36
N GLY A 328 20.08 2.87 -22.58
CA GLY A 328 20.90 2.82 -23.79
C GLY A 328 21.34 1.41 -24.18
N VAL A 329 20.94 0.39 -23.42
CA VAL A 329 21.21 -1.01 -23.76
C VAL A 329 20.42 -1.44 -25.00
N THR A 330 20.92 -2.45 -25.71
CA THR A 330 20.30 -2.99 -26.93
C THR A 330 19.91 -4.45 -26.76
N HIS A 331 18.86 -4.85 -27.43
CA HIS A 331 18.43 -6.26 -27.46
C HIS A 331 19.51 -7.16 -28.09
N GLY A 332 19.54 -8.43 -27.66
CA GLY A 332 20.51 -9.43 -28.14
C GLY A 332 21.91 -9.27 -27.55
N ALA A 333 22.15 -8.28 -26.68
CA ALA A 333 23.47 -7.99 -26.14
C ALA A 333 23.65 -8.42 -24.67
N ARG A 334 24.90 -8.68 -24.28
CA ARG A 334 25.28 -8.98 -22.89
C ARG A 334 26.00 -7.81 -22.28
N TYR A 335 25.64 -7.48 -21.05
CA TYR A 335 26.21 -6.37 -20.30
C TYR A 335 26.76 -6.85 -18.96
N THR A 336 27.86 -6.22 -18.55
CA THR A 336 28.41 -6.40 -17.21
C THR A 336 28.41 -5.05 -16.51
N ALA A 337 27.72 -4.97 -15.38
CA ALA A 337 27.69 -3.79 -14.53
C ALA A 337 28.29 -4.11 -13.17
N THR A 338 29.25 -3.29 -12.71
CA THR A 338 29.81 -3.42 -11.36
C THR A 338 29.37 -2.23 -10.52
N PHE A 339 28.56 -2.50 -9.52
CA PHE A 339 28.15 -1.55 -8.48
C PHE A 339 29.23 -1.52 -7.41
N ARG A 340 29.83 -0.37 -7.18
CA ARG A 340 31.01 -0.23 -6.32
C ARG A 340 30.63 -0.07 -4.85
N THR A 341 31.50 -0.54 -4.00
CA THR A 341 31.47 -0.23 -2.57
C THR A 341 31.39 1.28 -2.32
N GLY A 342 30.68 1.69 -1.27
CA GLY A 342 30.45 3.09 -0.95
C GLY A 342 29.24 3.74 -1.65
N LEU A 343 28.52 3.03 -2.54
CA LEU A 343 27.25 3.51 -3.10
C LEU A 343 26.28 3.78 -1.95
N LEU A 344 25.72 5.00 -1.89
CA LEU A 344 25.01 5.53 -0.74
C LEU A 344 23.49 5.37 -0.83
N ALA A 345 22.86 4.88 0.23
CA ALA A 345 21.41 4.91 0.41
C ALA A 345 20.93 6.21 1.07
N ALA A 346 19.64 6.52 0.96
CA ALA A 346 19.02 7.68 1.62
C ALA A 346 19.09 7.61 3.15
N SER A 347 19.21 6.42 3.72
CA SER A 347 19.43 6.19 5.16
C SER A 347 20.84 6.54 5.65
N GLY A 348 21.79 6.83 4.73
CA GLY A 348 23.21 7.00 5.03
C GLY A 348 24.03 5.70 5.01
N GLU A 349 23.37 4.55 4.80
CA GLU A 349 24.09 3.28 4.62
C GLU A 349 24.75 3.19 3.25
N VAL A 350 25.80 2.39 3.16
CA VAL A 350 26.57 2.23 1.94
C VAL A 350 26.65 0.77 1.50
N LEU A 351 26.80 0.54 0.21
CA LEU A 351 27.11 -0.79 -0.33
C LEU A 351 28.49 -1.23 0.18
N HIS A 352 28.55 -2.37 0.84
CA HIS A 352 29.72 -2.79 1.63
C HIS A 352 30.83 -3.41 0.78
N LYS A 353 30.49 -3.94 -0.40
CA LYS A 353 31.42 -4.57 -1.35
C LYS A 353 30.96 -4.35 -2.77
N ASP A 354 31.89 -4.45 -3.72
CA ASP A 354 31.56 -4.44 -5.13
C ASP A 354 30.66 -5.62 -5.49
N VAL A 355 29.58 -5.34 -6.25
CA VAL A 355 28.67 -6.34 -6.79
C VAL A 355 28.73 -6.27 -8.31
N THR A 356 29.16 -7.35 -8.95
CA THR A 356 29.18 -7.45 -10.41
C THR A 356 28.05 -8.33 -10.90
N LEU A 357 27.23 -7.78 -11.81
CA LEU A 357 26.11 -8.44 -12.45
C LEU A 357 26.42 -8.65 -13.92
N ALA A 358 26.24 -9.87 -14.41
CA ALA A 358 26.28 -10.21 -15.83
C ALA A 358 24.84 -10.44 -16.30
N LEU A 359 24.36 -9.60 -17.21
CA LEU A 359 22.95 -9.52 -17.61
C LEU A 359 22.85 -9.67 -19.13
N TYR A 360 21.83 -10.34 -19.59
CA TYR A 360 21.52 -10.50 -20.99
C TYR A 360 20.18 -9.81 -21.31
N VAL A 361 20.22 -8.89 -22.25
CA VAL A 361 19.02 -8.23 -22.78
C VAL A 361 18.50 -9.09 -23.91
N HIS A 362 17.47 -9.89 -23.62
CA HIS A 362 16.84 -10.74 -24.63
C HIS A 362 16.19 -9.92 -25.74
N ASP A 363 15.93 -10.56 -26.87
CA ASP A 363 15.03 -10.01 -27.85
C ASP A 363 13.64 -9.85 -27.24
N ARG A 364 12.87 -8.93 -27.79
CA ARG A 364 11.47 -8.74 -27.36
C ARG A 364 10.67 -10.01 -27.61
N ASP A 365 9.75 -10.28 -26.70
CA ASP A 365 8.80 -11.38 -26.92
C ASP A 365 7.93 -11.07 -28.15
N PRO A 366 7.56 -12.08 -28.93
CA PRO A 366 6.60 -11.93 -30.00
C PRO A 366 5.28 -11.34 -29.47
N LEU A 367 4.77 -10.35 -30.16
CA LEU A 367 3.56 -9.63 -29.75
C LEU A 367 2.65 -9.42 -30.95
N VAL A 368 1.35 -9.56 -30.72
CA VAL A 368 0.30 -9.15 -31.66
C VAL A 368 -0.70 -8.28 -30.89
N ARG A 369 -1.03 -7.10 -31.41
CA ARG A 369 -2.08 -6.26 -30.85
C ARG A 369 -2.80 -5.45 -31.92
N PHE A 370 -4.05 -5.09 -31.66
CA PHE A 370 -4.78 -4.13 -32.47
C PHE A 370 -4.71 -2.74 -31.82
N SER A 371 -4.56 -1.71 -32.66
CA SER A 371 -4.59 -0.32 -32.23
C SER A 371 -6.03 0.18 -32.25
N GLY A 372 -6.66 0.33 -31.08
CA GLY A 372 -8.04 0.81 -30.94
C GLY A 372 -9.00 -0.19 -30.32
N ARG A 373 -10.17 0.30 -29.90
CA ARG A 373 -11.17 -0.52 -29.18
C ARG A 373 -12.31 -1.00 -30.07
N SER A 374 -12.74 -0.20 -31.06
CA SER A 374 -13.82 -0.53 -31.97
C SER A 374 -13.53 0.02 -33.36
N TYR A 375 -14.11 -0.60 -34.37
CA TYR A 375 -13.89 -0.22 -35.75
C TYR A 375 -15.17 -0.38 -36.56
N VAL A 376 -15.49 0.61 -37.37
CA VAL A 376 -16.53 0.47 -38.41
C VAL A 376 -15.82 0.25 -39.73
N LEU A 377 -16.09 -0.89 -40.37
CA LEU A 377 -15.45 -1.31 -41.60
C LEU A 377 -16.45 -1.23 -42.76
N PRO A 378 -16.24 -0.30 -43.71
CA PRO A 378 -17.07 -0.26 -44.91
C PRO A 378 -16.91 -1.53 -45.72
N ARG A 379 -17.98 -1.97 -46.36
CA ARG A 379 -17.94 -3.08 -47.32
C ARG A 379 -17.10 -2.70 -48.55
N GLY A 380 -16.12 -3.51 -48.86
CA GLY A 380 -15.33 -3.30 -50.08
C GLY A 380 -14.07 -4.16 -50.12
N PRO A 381 -13.45 -4.32 -51.30
CA PRO A 381 -12.24 -5.12 -51.49
C PRO A 381 -11.03 -4.59 -50.72
N GLU A 382 -11.04 -3.30 -50.36
CA GLU A 382 -9.98 -2.63 -49.61
C GLU A 382 -10.15 -2.73 -48.07
N ALA A 383 -11.12 -3.52 -47.60
CA ALA A 383 -11.35 -3.73 -46.19
C ALA A 383 -10.11 -4.31 -45.51
N ALA A 384 -9.52 -3.60 -44.56
CA ALA A 384 -8.33 -3.99 -43.85
C ALA A 384 -8.31 -3.45 -42.44
N LEU A 385 -7.76 -4.22 -41.49
CA LEU A 385 -7.55 -3.78 -40.11
C LEU A 385 -6.05 -3.63 -39.85
N PRO A 386 -5.63 -2.53 -39.20
CA PRO A 386 -4.25 -2.36 -38.78
C PRO A 386 -3.95 -3.28 -37.58
N VAL A 387 -2.93 -4.11 -37.70
CA VAL A 387 -2.38 -4.92 -36.61
C VAL A 387 -0.95 -4.50 -36.35
N GLU A 388 -0.59 -4.32 -35.10
CA GLU A 388 0.78 -4.10 -34.68
C GLU A 388 1.39 -5.39 -34.19
N THR A 389 2.58 -5.70 -34.69
CA THR A 389 3.30 -6.95 -34.36
C THR A 389 4.74 -6.66 -34.00
N VAL A 390 5.32 -7.53 -33.16
CA VAL A 390 6.73 -7.55 -32.80
C VAL A 390 7.23 -8.99 -32.99
N ASN A 391 8.38 -9.16 -33.61
CA ASN A 391 9.10 -10.43 -33.73
C ASN A 391 8.23 -11.61 -34.23
N THR A 392 7.28 -11.34 -35.10
CA THR A 392 6.49 -12.37 -35.82
C THR A 392 6.26 -11.95 -37.25
N ASP A 393 6.23 -12.90 -38.17
CA ASP A 393 6.04 -12.68 -39.59
C ASP A 393 4.67 -13.21 -40.09
N THR A 394 3.99 -14.01 -39.25
CA THR A 394 2.72 -14.64 -39.62
C THR A 394 1.81 -14.67 -38.38
N VAL A 395 0.57 -14.27 -38.55
CA VAL A 395 -0.48 -14.37 -37.55
C VAL A 395 -1.55 -15.37 -37.94
N GLU A 396 -2.06 -16.11 -36.98
CA GLU A 396 -3.26 -16.95 -37.12
C GLU A 396 -4.49 -16.10 -36.88
N LEU A 397 -5.41 -16.14 -37.82
CA LEU A 397 -6.60 -15.30 -37.83
C LEU A 397 -7.87 -16.15 -37.69
N LYS A 398 -8.78 -15.67 -36.84
CA LYS A 398 -10.10 -16.28 -36.69
C LYS A 398 -11.16 -15.19 -36.66
N LEU A 399 -12.10 -15.29 -37.62
CA LEU A 399 -13.23 -14.37 -37.70
C LEU A 399 -14.47 -15.02 -37.10
N ARG A 400 -15.11 -14.29 -36.17
CA ARG A 400 -16.36 -14.69 -35.53
C ARG A 400 -17.43 -13.66 -35.78
N ARG A 401 -18.67 -14.13 -36.00
CA ARG A 401 -19.84 -13.27 -36.10
C ARG A 401 -20.65 -13.29 -34.82
N ILE A 402 -21.13 -12.13 -34.41
CA ILE A 402 -22.02 -11.98 -33.26
C ILE A 402 -23.41 -11.67 -33.78
N SER A 403 -24.43 -12.36 -33.26
CA SER A 403 -25.79 -12.00 -33.58
C SER A 403 -26.20 -10.72 -32.84
N ASP A 404 -27.10 -9.94 -33.43
CA ASP A 404 -27.69 -8.74 -32.82
C ASP A 404 -28.30 -9.02 -31.43
N ARG A 405 -28.90 -10.20 -31.24
CA ARG A 405 -29.47 -10.65 -29.97
C ARG A 405 -28.44 -10.80 -28.84
N ASN A 406 -27.21 -11.16 -29.20
CA ASN A 406 -26.11 -11.36 -28.26
C ASN A 406 -25.26 -10.09 -28.04
N LEU A 407 -25.49 -9.04 -28.83
CA LEU A 407 -24.68 -7.82 -28.78
C LEU A 407 -24.70 -7.15 -27.39
N LEU A 408 -25.87 -6.90 -26.84
CA LEU A 408 -25.98 -6.25 -25.53
C LEU A 408 -25.36 -7.12 -24.43
N ARG A 409 -25.54 -8.43 -24.50
CA ARG A 409 -24.91 -9.37 -23.58
C ARG A 409 -23.38 -9.32 -23.69
N ALA A 410 -22.83 -9.33 -24.89
CA ALA A 410 -21.39 -9.23 -25.10
C ALA A 410 -20.80 -7.93 -24.53
N MET A 411 -21.55 -6.83 -24.61
CA MET A 411 -21.16 -5.54 -23.99
C MET A 411 -21.23 -5.61 -22.46
N GLN A 412 -22.31 -6.13 -21.90
CA GLN A 412 -22.53 -6.20 -20.45
C GLN A 412 -21.55 -7.16 -19.75
N ASP A 413 -21.24 -8.28 -20.36
CA ASP A 413 -20.27 -9.28 -19.89
C ASP A 413 -18.81 -8.81 -20.12
N SER A 414 -18.60 -7.59 -20.62
CA SER A 414 -17.30 -6.99 -20.90
C SER A 414 -16.44 -7.79 -21.89
N TYR A 415 -17.06 -8.53 -22.82
CA TYR A 415 -16.35 -9.16 -23.93
C TYR A 415 -16.05 -8.19 -25.07
N PHE A 416 -16.79 -7.09 -25.14
CA PHE A 416 -16.68 -6.13 -26.24
C PHE A 416 -15.60 -5.08 -25.98
N GLY A 417 -14.74 -4.82 -26.97
CA GLY A 417 -13.74 -3.75 -26.94
C GLY A 417 -12.49 -4.01 -26.11
N LYS A 418 -12.20 -5.27 -25.72
CA LYS A 418 -10.97 -5.65 -25.01
C LYS A 418 -10.33 -6.91 -25.60
N PRO A 419 -9.03 -7.17 -25.36
CA PRO A 419 -8.42 -8.48 -25.58
C PRO A 419 -9.10 -9.53 -24.69
N LEU A 420 -9.26 -10.74 -25.23
CA LEU A 420 -9.84 -11.87 -24.50
C LEU A 420 -8.75 -12.85 -24.08
N SER A 421 -8.75 -13.26 -22.82
CA SER A 421 -7.98 -14.42 -22.37
C SER A 421 -8.46 -15.69 -23.07
N LYS A 422 -7.66 -16.75 -23.08
CA LYS A 422 -8.06 -18.02 -23.75
C LYS A 422 -9.38 -18.57 -23.20
N TRP A 423 -9.59 -18.49 -21.90
CA TRP A 423 -10.84 -18.91 -21.26
C TRP A 423 -12.03 -18.04 -21.71
N GLU A 424 -11.86 -16.71 -21.73
CA GLU A 424 -12.90 -15.78 -22.21
C GLU A 424 -13.18 -16.03 -23.72
N GLU A 425 -12.15 -16.29 -24.51
CA GLU A 425 -12.30 -16.62 -25.93
C GLU A 425 -13.14 -17.90 -26.12
N ASP A 426 -12.88 -18.96 -25.36
CA ASP A 426 -13.62 -20.21 -25.44
C ASP A 426 -15.08 -20.02 -24.97
N MET A 427 -15.33 -19.27 -23.91
CA MET A 427 -16.68 -18.92 -23.47
C MET A 427 -17.40 -18.08 -24.51
N PHE A 428 -16.72 -17.11 -25.10
CA PHE A 428 -17.25 -16.24 -26.15
C PHE A 428 -17.63 -17.03 -27.40
N ALA A 429 -16.75 -17.91 -27.88
CA ALA A 429 -17.00 -18.78 -29.03
C ALA A 429 -18.12 -19.80 -28.75
N GLY A 430 -18.21 -20.33 -27.55
CA GLY A 430 -19.21 -21.34 -27.18
C GLY A 430 -20.62 -20.79 -26.91
N THR A 431 -20.78 -19.50 -26.61
CA THR A 431 -22.06 -18.96 -26.13
C THR A 431 -22.56 -17.69 -26.82
N ILE A 432 -21.67 -16.91 -27.47
CA ILE A 432 -22.01 -15.56 -27.95
C ILE A 432 -21.78 -15.42 -29.46
N ALA A 433 -20.65 -15.93 -29.97
CA ALA A 433 -20.22 -15.73 -31.33
C ALA A 433 -20.10 -17.05 -32.09
N GLN A 434 -20.21 -17.00 -33.41
CA GLN A 434 -20.04 -18.14 -34.30
C GLN A 434 -18.76 -17.97 -35.11
N ASP A 435 -17.92 -18.98 -35.16
CA ASP A 435 -16.76 -19.02 -36.06
C ASP A 435 -17.28 -19.05 -37.53
N VAL A 436 -16.83 -18.09 -38.32
CA VAL A 436 -17.27 -17.96 -39.75
C VAL A 436 -16.11 -18.09 -40.72
N TRP A 437 -14.89 -17.85 -40.30
CA TRP A 437 -13.71 -18.01 -41.14
C TRP A 437 -12.44 -18.15 -40.28
N THR A 438 -11.46 -18.91 -40.81
CA THR A 438 -10.12 -19.04 -40.25
C THR A 438 -9.07 -18.93 -41.34
N GLY A 439 -7.92 -18.35 -41.03
CA GLY A 439 -6.83 -18.22 -42.00
C GLY A 439 -5.55 -17.73 -41.37
N THR A 440 -4.61 -17.32 -42.19
CA THR A 440 -3.33 -16.74 -41.74
C THR A 440 -3.08 -15.43 -42.46
N GLY A 441 -2.42 -14.49 -41.77
CA GLY A 441 -2.00 -13.22 -42.35
C GLY A 441 -0.47 -13.07 -42.29
N VAL A 442 0.14 -12.67 -43.41
CA VAL A 442 1.55 -12.29 -43.41
C VAL A 442 1.65 -10.84 -42.92
N VAL A 443 2.56 -10.58 -42.00
CA VAL A 443 2.79 -9.27 -41.44
C VAL A 443 4.22 -8.82 -41.65
N GLN A 444 4.44 -7.50 -41.62
CA GLN A 444 5.77 -6.96 -41.68
C GLN A 444 6.51 -7.30 -40.38
N ASN A 445 7.77 -7.71 -40.50
CA ASN A 445 8.60 -8.06 -39.38
C ASN A 445 9.97 -7.37 -39.49
N SER A 446 10.38 -6.74 -38.41
CA SER A 446 11.73 -6.24 -38.18
C SER A 446 12.09 -6.56 -36.72
N LEU A 447 13.24 -7.20 -36.53
CA LEU A 447 13.66 -7.68 -35.21
C LEU A 447 13.59 -6.56 -34.16
N ASN A 448 12.91 -6.84 -33.07
CA ASN A 448 12.72 -5.94 -31.90
C ASN A 448 11.99 -4.62 -32.20
N THR A 449 11.37 -4.52 -33.38
CA THR A 449 10.66 -3.31 -33.79
C THR A 449 9.18 -3.58 -33.89
N ALA A 450 8.36 -2.69 -33.35
CA ALA A 450 6.92 -2.76 -33.54
C ALA A 450 6.57 -2.31 -34.97
N MET A 451 5.94 -3.21 -35.73
CA MET A 451 5.57 -3.00 -37.12
C MET A 451 4.05 -3.00 -37.24
N THR A 452 3.49 -2.03 -37.96
CA THR A 452 2.05 -1.98 -38.23
C THR A 452 1.78 -2.48 -39.64
N THR A 453 0.99 -3.55 -39.77
CA THR A 453 0.55 -4.10 -41.03
C THR A 453 -0.97 -3.95 -41.20
N ARG A 454 -1.42 -3.48 -42.35
CA ARG A 454 -2.84 -3.51 -42.68
C ARG A 454 -3.21 -4.90 -43.19
N LEU A 455 -3.88 -5.70 -42.35
CA LEU A 455 -4.35 -7.04 -42.70
C LEU A 455 -5.53 -6.92 -43.65
N PRO A 456 -5.43 -7.40 -44.91
CA PRO A 456 -6.54 -7.39 -45.83
C PRO A 456 -7.57 -8.44 -45.39
N LEU A 457 -8.83 -8.02 -45.26
CA LEU A 457 -9.95 -8.88 -44.86
C LEU A 457 -10.92 -9.19 -46.02
N GLY A 458 -10.63 -8.71 -47.23
CA GLY A 458 -11.53 -8.87 -48.36
C GLY A 458 -11.99 -10.29 -48.58
N GLU A 459 -11.09 -11.28 -48.51
CA GLU A 459 -11.43 -12.70 -48.68
C GLU A 459 -12.22 -13.25 -47.48
N ALA A 460 -11.86 -12.88 -46.26
CA ALA A 460 -12.56 -13.31 -45.05
C ALA A 460 -13.99 -12.74 -44.95
N LEU A 461 -14.24 -11.59 -45.59
CA LEU A 461 -15.51 -10.86 -45.53
C LEU A 461 -16.36 -11.03 -46.82
N LYS A 462 -15.85 -11.67 -47.86
CA LYS A 462 -16.47 -11.71 -49.19
C LYS A 462 -17.93 -12.19 -49.18
N ASP A 463 -18.20 -13.25 -48.41
CA ASP A 463 -19.52 -13.88 -48.33
C ASP A 463 -20.21 -13.58 -46.97
N GLN A 464 -19.69 -12.62 -46.19
CA GLN A 464 -20.24 -12.31 -44.90
C GLN A 464 -21.33 -11.25 -45.02
N PRO A 465 -22.49 -11.43 -44.36
CA PRO A 465 -23.52 -10.39 -44.28
C PRO A 465 -23.04 -9.21 -43.44
N ALA A 466 -23.73 -8.08 -43.56
CA ALA A 466 -23.54 -6.98 -42.64
C ALA A 466 -23.76 -7.42 -41.19
N GLY A 467 -23.08 -6.78 -40.25
CA GLY A 467 -23.20 -7.12 -38.84
C GLY A 467 -21.93 -6.95 -38.06
N ILE A 468 -21.90 -7.56 -36.89
CA ILE A 468 -20.84 -7.40 -35.90
C ILE A 468 -19.93 -8.62 -35.93
N TYR A 469 -18.64 -8.33 -35.95
CA TYR A 469 -17.58 -9.32 -36.03
C TYR A 469 -16.51 -9.09 -35.00
N ALA A 470 -15.85 -10.17 -34.60
CA ALA A 470 -14.61 -10.18 -33.84
C ALA A 470 -13.54 -10.91 -34.63
N LEU A 471 -12.43 -10.23 -34.89
CA LEU A 471 -11.23 -10.83 -35.47
C LEU A 471 -10.23 -11.07 -34.34
N SER A 472 -9.88 -12.33 -34.13
CA SER A 472 -8.75 -12.72 -33.29
C SER A 472 -7.52 -12.89 -34.14
N ALA A 473 -6.37 -12.35 -33.69
CA ALA A 473 -5.07 -12.52 -34.32
C ALA A 473 -4.08 -13.04 -33.27
N GLY A 474 -3.61 -14.27 -33.46
CA GLY A 474 -2.65 -14.94 -32.57
C GLY A 474 -1.29 -15.11 -33.22
N ILE A 475 -0.26 -15.33 -32.44
CA ILE A 475 1.08 -15.69 -32.91
C ILE A 475 1.03 -17.12 -33.41
N LYS A 476 1.45 -17.37 -34.66
CA LYS A 476 1.41 -18.69 -35.24
C LYS A 476 2.21 -19.72 -34.45
N GLY A 477 1.53 -20.81 -34.03
CA GLY A 477 2.14 -21.90 -33.28
C GLY A 477 2.48 -21.62 -31.83
N ALA A 478 2.11 -20.46 -31.29
CA ALA A 478 2.28 -20.15 -29.86
C ALA A 478 1.18 -20.81 -29.01
N ASP A 479 1.50 -21.11 -27.75
CA ASP A 479 0.50 -21.58 -26.79
C ASP A 479 -0.48 -20.43 -26.47
N PRO A 480 -1.79 -20.59 -26.75
CA PRO A 480 -2.77 -19.53 -26.51
C PRO A 480 -3.04 -19.23 -25.02
N TYR A 481 -2.60 -20.08 -24.10
CA TYR A 481 -2.67 -19.78 -22.66
C TYR A 481 -1.57 -18.82 -22.22
N ASP A 482 -0.37 -18.96 -22.76
CA ASP A 482 0.76 -18.09 -22.49
C ASP A 482 0.73 -16.82 -23.36
N ASN A 483 0.21 -16.96 -24.60
CA ASN A 483 0.13 -15.90 -25.61
C ASN A 483 -1.29 -15.74 -26.12
N PRO A 484 -2.20 -15.12 -25.37
CA PRO A 484 -3.58 -14.90 -25.79
C PRO A 484 -3.65 -14.12 -27.10
N ALA A 485 -4.56 -14.51 -27.99
CA ALA A 485 -4.77 -13.79 -29.24
C ALA A 485 -5.33 -12.39 -28.99
N ALA A 486 -4.80 -11.41 -29.71
CA ALA A 486 -5.40 -10.09 -29.76
C ALA A 486 -6.77 -10.18 -30.45
N THR A 487 -7.76 -9.49 -29.92
CA THR A 487 -9.12 -9.47 -30.49
C THR A 487 -9.55 -8.06 -30.83
N GLN A 488 -9.97 -7.86 -32.07
CA GLN A 488 -10.53 -6.60 -32.57
C GLN A 488 -11.99 -6.79 -32.96
N TRP A 489 -12.85 -5.98 -32.39
CA TRP A 489 -14.26 -5.90 -32.73
C TRP A 489 -14.47 -4.89 -33.83
N PHE A 490 -15.34 -5.22 -34.80
CA PHE A 490 -15.72 -4.28 -35.83
C PHE A 490 -17.14 -4.56 -36.35
N ILE A 491 -17.71 -3.54 -36.92
CA ILE A 491 -19.01 -3.60 -37.59
C ILE A 491 -18.76 -3.53 -39.09
N LEU A 492 -19.26 -4.53 -39.81
CA LEU A 492 -19.28 -4.53 -41.28
C LEU A 492 -20.59 -3.90 -41.74
N THR A 493 -20.58 -2.63 -42.13
CA THR A 493 -21.79 -1.88 -42.49
C THR A 493 -21.45 -0.67 -43.36
N ASP A 494 -22.45 -0.21 -44.13
CA ASP A 494 -22.43 1.11 -44.79
C ASP A 494 -23.21 2.19 -43.97
N LEU A 495 -23.86 1.80 -42.88
CA LEU A 495 -24.64 2.70 -42.04
C LEU A 495 -23.76 3.42 -41.02
N GLY A 496 -23.55 4.71 -41.19
CA GLY A 496 -22.92 5.60 -40.22
C GLY A 496 -23.98 6.25 -39.33
N LEU A 497 -23.86 6.00 -38.01
CA LEU A 497 -24.78 6.53 -37.00
C LEU A 497 -24.12 7.68 -36.25
N SER A 498 -24.86 8.78 -36.07
CA SER A 498 -24.51 9.83 -35.12
C SER A 498 -25.72 10.23 -34.30
N THR A 499 -25.52 10.53 -33.03
CA THR A 499 -26.58 10.87 -32.09
C THR A 499 -26.29 12.19 -31.39
N LEU A 500 -27.33 12.91 -31.08
CA LEU A 500 -27.32 14.13 -30.28
C LEU A 500 -28.38 13.96 -29.18
N SER A 501 -27.99 13.97 -27.94
CA SER A 501 -28.90 13.88 -26.80
C SER A 501 -29.22 15.29 -26.29
N GLY A 502 -30.52 15.62 -26.21
CA GLY A 502 -31.02 16.88 -25.73
C GLY A 502 -32.11 16.74 -24.67
N THR A 503 -32.61 17.85 -24.17
CA THR A 503 -33.74 17.88 -23.22
C THR A 503 -35.04 17.42 -23.84
N ASP A 504 -35.15 17.46 -25.15
CA ASP A 504 -36.27 17.02 -25.98
C ASP A 504 -36.20 15.56 -26.40
N GLY A 505 -35.03 14.87 -26.21
CA GLY A 505 -34.85 13.48 -26.50
C GLY A 505 -33.54 13.15 -27.22
N LEU A 506 -33.55 12.07 -28.00
CA LEU A 506 -32.38 11.58 -28.74
C LEU A 506 -32.64 11.79 -30.25
N HIS A 507 -31.84 12.64 -30.86
CA HIS A 507 -31.81 12.84 -32.31
C HIS A 507 -30.79 11.93 -32.93
N VAL A 508 -31.15 11.26 -34.02
CA VAL A 508 -30.29 10.31 -34.73
C VAL A 508 -30.15 10.75 -36.19
N ASN A 509 -28.94 10.71 -36.72
CA ASN A 509 -28.68 10.87 -38.16
C ASN A 509 -28.04 9.60 -38.69
N VAL A 510 -28.53 9.11 -39.83
CA VAL A 510 -28.01 7.93 -40.50
C VAL A 510 -27.54 8.31 -41.90
N ARG A 511 -26.30 7.99 -42.23
CA ARG A 511 -25.68 8.23 -43.52
C ARG A 511 -24.94 7.04 -44.05
N SER A 512 -24.82 6.90 -45.36
CA SER A 512 -23.90 5.96 -46.01
C SER A 512 -22.45 6.36 -45.68
N LEU A 513 -21.64 5.42 -45.22
CA LEU A 513 -20.21 5.64 -44.98
C LEU A 513 -19.43 5.75 -46.28
N GLY A 514 -19.87 5.00 -47.33
CA GLY A 514 -19.20 4.98 -48.64
C GLY A 514 -19.53 6.23 -49.49
N GLN A 515 -20.76 6.80 -49.36
CA GLN A 515 -21.23 7.87 -50.23
C GLN A 515 -21.54 9.17 -49.49
N ALA A 516 -21.52 9.15 -48.17
CA ALA A 516 -21.91 10.26 -47.28
C ALA A 516 -23.36 10.77 -47.49
N GLN A 517 -24.21 10.03 -48.23
CA GLN A 517 -25.59 10.34 -48.49
C GLN A 517 -26.48 9.96 -47.30
N ALA A 518 -27.59 10.68 -47.12
CA ALA A 518 -28.63 10.35 -46.18
C ALA A 518 -29.24 8.98 -46.47
N ARG A 519 -29.52 8.19 -45.43
CA ARG A 519 -30.16 6.86 -45.51
C ARG A 519 -31.57 7.00 -44.94
N ALA A 520 -32.55 7.00 -45.84
CA ALA A 520 -33.97 6.97 -45.47
C ALA A 520 -34.42 5.53 -45.16
N ASP A 521 -35.58 5.42 -44.55
CA ASP A 521 -36.28 4.17 -44.28
C ASP A 521 -35.47 3.14 -43.44
N VAL A 522 -34.47 3.63 -42.67
CA VAL A 522 -33.71 2.81 -41.73
C VAL A 522 -34.47 2.68 -40.41
N LYS A 523 -34.78 1.46 -40.03
CA LYS A 523 -35.41 1.17 -38.73
C LYS A 523 -34.38 1.32 -37.60
N LEU A 524 -34.70 2.18 -36.64
CA LEU A 524 -33.92 2.44 -35.45
C LEU A 524 -34.66 1.89 -34.23
N THR A 525 -33.95 1.14 -33.39
CA THR A 525 -34.49 0.58 -32.14
C THR A 525 -33.66 1.04 -30.96
N LEU A 526 -34.29 1.71 -29.99
CA LEU A 526 -33.67 2.14 -28.74
C LEU A 526 -33.87 1.05 -27.68
N ILE A 527 -32.79 0.59 -27.04
CA ILE A 527 -32.80 -0.56 -26.15
C ILE A 527 -32.23 -0.13 -24.79
N SER A 528 -32.87 -0.58 -23.70
CA SER A 528 -32.45 -0.33 -22.33
C SER A 528 -31.33 -1.29 -21.87
N ARG A 529 -30.72 -1.00 -20.71
CA ARG A 529 -29.76 -1.91 -20.05
C ARG A 529 -30.35 -3.29 -19.74
N ALA A 530 -31.65 -3.38 -19.50
CA ALA A 530 -32.35 -4.66 -19.29
C ALA A 530 -32.75 -5.36 -20.60
N ASN A 531 -32.23 -4.94 -21.76
CA ASN A 531 -32.56 -5.46 -23.09
C ASN A 531 -34.06 -5.32 -23.48
N ALA A 532 -34.74 -4.32 -22.89
CA ALA A 532 -36.12 -4.00 -23.28
C ALA A 532 -36.10 -2.93 -24.37
N VAL A 533 -36.95 -3.09 -25.38
CA VAL A 533 -37.17 -2.08 -26.42
C VAL A 533 -37.89 -0.88 -25.79
N LEU A 534 -37.23 0.27 -25.78
CA LEU A 534 -37.81 1.55 -25.29
C LEU A 534 -38.63 2.25 -26.37
N GLY A 535 -38.27 2.12 -27.64
CA GLY A 535 -38.97 2.69 -28.75
C GLY A 535 -38.36 2.30 -30.09
N GLU A 536 -39.14 2.45 -31.15
CA GLU A 536 -38.73 2.24 -32.53
C GLU A 536 -39.17 3.45 -33.38
N VAL A 537 -38.29 3.91 -34.27
CA VAL A 537 -38.54 4.97 -35.24
C VAL A 537 -37.89 4.62 -36.58
N VAL A 538 -38.30 5.30 -37.63
CA VAL A 538 -37.73 5.11 -38.98
C VAL A 538 -37.17 6.45 -39.44
N THR A 539 -36.03 6.46 -40.12
CA THR A 539 -35.41 7.69 -40.64
C THR A 539 -36.20 8.28 -41.80
N ASP A 540 -36.28 9.63 -41.83
CA ASP A 540 -36.86 10.42 -42.91
C ASP A 540 -35.95 10.45 -44.15
N ALA A 541 -36.43 11.16 -45.23
CA ALA A 541 -35.67 11.33 -46.46
C ALA A 541 -34.32 12.04 -46.30
N GLN A 542 -34.10 12.70 -45.17
CA GLN A 542 -32.84 13.38 -44.79
C GLN A 542 -31.97 12.48 -43.90
N GLY A 543 -32.41 11.22 -43.66
CA GLY A 543 -31.70 10.28 -42.77
C GLY A 543 -31.83 10.63 -41.30
N ARG A 544 -32.84 11.35 -40.87
CA ARG A 544 -33.04 11.83 -39.51
C ARG A 544 -34.17 11.08 -38.81
N ALA A 545 -34.00 10.86 -37.53
CA ALA A 545 -35.04 10.31 -36.66
C ALA A 545 -34.93 10.92 -35.26
N HIS A 546 -36.02 10.83 -34.48
CA HIS A 546 -36.09 11.41 -33.15
C HIS A 546 -36.82 10.46 -32.19
N PHE A 547 -36.18 10.15 -31.06
CA PHE A 547 -36.82 9.50 -29.93
C PHE A 547 -37.21 10.57 -28.87
N ALA A 548 -38.46 10.61 -28.50
CA ALA A 548 -38.98 11.62 -27.54
C ALA A 548 -38.30 11.49 -26.17
N ALA A 549 -38.19 12.61 -25.46
CA ALA A 549 -37.49 12.69 -24.16
C ALA A 549 -37.94 11.66 -23.10
N GLY A 550 -39.22 11.26 -23.12
CA GLY A 550 -39.74 10.24 -22.20
C GLY A 550 -39.06 8.88 -22.34
N LEU A 551 -38.59 8.55 -23.55
CA LEU A 551 -37.92 7.27 -23.84
C LEU A 551 -36.45 7.25 -23.38
N THR A 552 -35.85 8.41 -23.15
CA THR A 552 -34.42 8.56 -22.81
C THR A 552 -34.16 8.89 -21.34
N ARG A 553 -35.19 9.01 -20.50
CA ARG A 553 -35.09 9.41 -19.08
C ARG A 553 -35.05 8.25 -18.09
N GLY A 554 -35.02 7.02 -18.57
CA GLY A 554 -34.91 5.83 -17.72
C GLY A 554 -33.63 5.84 -16.90
N SER A 555 -33.69 5.25 -15.69
CA SER A 555 -32.54 5.06 -14.80
C SER A 555 -32.32 3.59 -14.45
N GLY A 556 -31.13 3.22 -13.98
CA GLY A 556 -30.79 1.84 -13.64
C GLY A 556 -30.97 0.89 -14.84
N SER A 557 -31.74 -0.19 -14.68
CA SER A 557 -32.02 -1.18 -15.74
C SER A 557 -32.88 -0.62 -16.90
N ALA A 558 -33.66 0.43 -16.65
CA ALA A 558 -34.48 1.10 -17.66
C ALA A 558 -33.73 2.22 -18.42
N ALA A 559 -32.49 2.52 -18.06
CA ALA A 559 -31.68 3.51 -18.78
C ALA A 559 -31.42 3.06 -20.21
N PRO A 560 -31.46 3.99 -21.21
CA PRO A 560 -31.03 3.70 -22.58
C PRO A 560 -29.57 3.20 -22.58
N ALA A 561 -29.30 2.16 -23.35
CA ALA A 561 -27.95 1.57 -23.42
C ALA A 561 -27.44 1.38 -24.85
N LEU A 562 -28.35 1.10 -25.77
CA LEU A 562 -27.99 0.72 -27.13
C LEU A 562 -28.98 1.31 -28.14
N LEU A 563 -28.48 1.83 -29.23
CA LEU A 563 -29.22 2.16 -30.43
C LEU A 563 -28.82 1.18 -31.54
N THR A 564 -29.75 0.45 -32.13
CA THR A 564 -29.53 -0.37 -33.30
C THR A 564 -30.20 0.22 -34.53
N ALA A 565 -29.59 0.03 -35.68
CA ALA A 565 -30.10 0.41 -36.99
C ALA A 565 -30.14 -0.79 -37.93
N LEU A 566 -31.22 -0.92 -38.71
CA LEU A 566 -31.39 -1.98 -39.70
C LEU A 566 -32.10 -1.38 -40.92
N ASP A 567 -31.52 -1.54 -42.11
CA ASP A 567 -32.16 -1.18 -43.37
C ASP A 567 -32.92 -2.35 -44.01
N ALA A 568 -33.61 -2.08 -45.11
CA ALA A 568 -34.40 -3.07 -45.85
C ALA A 568 -33.54 -4.14 -46.54
N GLU A 569 -32.29 -3.80 -46.83
CA GLU A 569 -31.30 -4.69 -47.44
C GLU A 569 -30.60 -5.61 -46.42
N GLY A 570 -30.90 -5.44 -45.11
CA GLY A 570 -30.31 -6.21 -44.02
C GLY A 570 -28.96 -5.67 -43.56
N ASP A 571 -28.59 -4.43 -43.94
CA ASP A 571 -27.43 -3.77 -43.38
C ASP A 571 -27.76 -3.32 -41.96
N ALA A 572 -26.85 -3.61 -41.03
CA ALA A 572 -27.07 -3.39 -39.62
C ALA A 572 -25.89 -2.65 -38.95
N ALA A 573 -26.21 -1.69 -38.12
CA ALA A 573 -25.24 -0.98 -37.30
C ALA A 573 -25.76 -0.80 -35.87
N PHE A 574 -24.88 -0.45 -34.94
CA PHE A 574 -25.27 -0.07 -33.60
C PHE A 574 -24.40 1.07 -33.06
N LEU A 575 -24.91 1.75 -32.04
CA LEU A 575 -24.19 2.74 -31.27
C LEU A 575 -24.44 2.49 -29.78
N SER A 576 -23.38 2.35 -28.99
CA SER A 576 -23.47 2.35 -27.53
C SER A 576 -23.82 3.75 -27.03
N LEU A 577 -24.79 3.82 -26.11
CA LEU A 577 -25.17 5.08 -25.43
C LEU A 577 -24.57 5.15 -24.01
N THR A 578 -23.80 4.13 -23.61
CA THR A 578 -23.14 4.08 -22.30
C THR A 578 -21.64 4.36 -22.38
N ASP A 579 -21.07 4.31 -23.58
CA ASP A 579 -19.67 4.66 -23.81
C ASP A 579 -19.53 6.18 -23.98
N PRO A 580 -18.33 6.73 -23.79
CA PRO A 580 -18.08 8.16 -23.99
C PRO A 580 -18.58 8.65 -25.37
N ALA A 581 -19.25 9.80 -25.40
CA ALA A 581 -19.86 10.37 -26.61
C ALA A 581 -18.84 10.67 -27.72
N PHE A 582 -17.57 10.92 -27.35
CA PHE A 582 -16.44 11.05 -28.24
C PHE A 582 -15.24 10.35 -27.63
N ASP A 583 -14.66 9.41 -28.33
CA ASP A 583 -13.39 8.81 -27.92
C ASP A 583 -12.22 9.70 -28.39
N LEU A 584 -12.11 10.85 -27.75
CA LEU A 584 -10.97 11.77 -27.85
C LEU A 584 -10.15 11.75 -26.55
N SER A 585 -10.19 10.64 -25.81
CA SER A 585 -9.48 10.48 -24.55
C SER A 585 -7.96 10.64 -24.71
N ASP A 586 -7.41 10.30 -25.86
CA ASP A 586 -6.02 10.56 -26.23
C ASP A 586 -5.70 12.06 -26.39
N ARG A 587 -6.71 12.92 -26.51
CA ARG A 587 -6.61 14.38 -26.64
C ARG A 587 -7.12 15.14 -25.43
N GLY A 588 -7.49 14.42 -24.34
CA GLY A 588 -8.01 15.03 -23.11
C GLY A 588 -9.36 15.71 -23.26
N VAL A 589 -10.14 15.36 -24.29
CA VAL A 589 -11.49 15.90 -24.52
C VAL A 589 -12.51 14.80 -24.24
N GLU A 590 -13.15 14.86 -23.10
CA GLU A 590 -14.28 14.01 -22.75
C GLU A 590 -15.59 14.79 -22.93
N GLY A 591 -16.60 14.13 -23.49
CA GLY A 591 -17.94 14.71 -23.57
C GLY A 591 -18.55 14.87 -22.18
N HIS A 592 -19.30 15.95 -21.98
CA HIS A 592 -20.07 16.14 -20.74
C HIS A 592 -21.47 15.53 -20.88
N PRO A 593 -22.01 14.91 -19.82
CA PRO A 593 -23.40 14.50 -19.81
C PRO A 593 -24.32 15.72 -20.04
N PRO A 594 -25.54 15.51 -20.57
CA PRO A 594 -26.51 16.58 -20.70
C PRO A 594 -26.72 17.29 -19.37
N ALA A 595 -26.83 18.61 -19.39
CA ALA A 595 -27.10 19.39 -18.20
C ALA A 595 -28.36 18.85 -17.47
N PRO A 596 -28.31 18.69 -16.15
CA PRO A 596 -29.50 18.31 -15.39
C PRO A 596 -30.58 19.37 -15.50
N ALA A 597 -31.81 19.02 -15.10
CA ALA A 597 -32.93 19.95 -15.14
C ALA A 597 -32.70 21.25 -14.35
N VAL A 598 -31.85 21.13 -13.31
CA VAL A 598 -31.40 22.27 -12.49
C VAL A 598 -29.89 22.09 -12.23
N ASP A 599 -29.12 23.09 -12.60
CA ASP A 599 -27.71 23.21 -12.25
C ASP A 599 -27.58 24.00 -10.95
N THR A 600 -26.70 23.52 -10.08
CA THR A 600 -26.41 24.15 -8.80
C THR A 600 -24.92 24.52 -8.73
N PHE A 601 -24.64 25.81 -8.63
CA PHE A 601 -23.31 26.36 -8.51
C PHE A 601 -23.07 26.79 -7.06
N LEU A 602 -22.09 26.17 -6.40
CA LEU A 602 -21.71 26.49 -5.04
C LEU A 602 -20.35 27.17 -5.02
N THR A 603 -20.24 28.30 -4.36
CA THR A 603 -18.98 28.97 -4.07
C THR A 603 -18.89 29.31 -2.58
N THR A 604 -17.71 29.23 -2.03
CA THR A 604 -17.42 29.62 -0.64
C THR A 604 -16.48 30.82 -0.63
N ASP A 605 -16.51 31.62 0.45
CA ASP A 605 -15.65 32.78 0.62
C ASP A 605 -14.15 32.41 0.72
N ARG A 606 -13.84 31.14 1.09
CA ARG A 606 -12.48 30.61 1.21
C ARG A 606 -12.44 29.13 0.82
N GLY A 607 -11.23 28.64 0.46
CA GLY A 607 -11.00 27.23 0.12
C GLY A 607 -10.74 26.32 1.32
N ALA A 608 -10.46 26.88 2.52
CA ALA A 608 -10.19 26.12 3.73
C ALA A 608 -10.68 26.87 4.98
N TYR A 609 -11.20 26.12 5.96
CA TYR A 609 -11.75 26.64 7.20
C TYR A 609 -11.19 25.87 8.40
N ARG A 610 -11.00 26.57 9.53
CA ARG A 610 -10.67 25.95 10.79
C ARG A 610 -11.92 25.53 11.55
N VAL A 611 -11.76 24.60 12.46
CA VAL A 611 -12.85 24.17 13.35
C VAL A 611 -13.39 25.38 14.12
N GLY A 612 -14.72 25.58 14.08
CA GLY A 612 -15.40 26.69 14.73
C GLY A 612 -15.55 27.96 13.88
N GLU A 613 -14.95 28.02 12.69
CA GLU A 613 -15.18 29.15 11.77
C GLU A 613 -16.51 29.01 11.03
N THR A 614 -17.12 30.14 10.70
CA THR A 614 -18.35 30.18 9.89
C THR A 614 -18.00 30.10 8.41
N VAL A 615 -18.65 29.19 7.69
CA VAL A 615 -18.56 29.05 6.25
C VAL A 615 -19.62 29.92 5.60
N PHE A 616 -19.22 30.87 4.79
CA PHE A 616 -20.12 31.66 3.96
C PHE A 616 -20.15 31.04 2.56
N ALA A 617 -21.33 30.53 2.18
CA ALA A 617 -21.54 29.89 0.90
C ALA A 617 -22.61 30.61 0.10
N THR A 618 -22.32 30.83 -1.18
CA THR A 618 -23.30 31.35 -2.16
C THR A 618 -23.68 30.21 -3.08
N VAL A 619 -24.98 29.99 -3.22
CA VAL A 619 -25.56 28.98 -4.09
C VAL A 619 -26.40 29.64 -5.17
N LEU A 620 -26.14 29.29 -6.42
CA LEU A 620 -26.94 29.72 -7.57
C LEU A 620 -27.58 28.51 -8.21
N THR A 621 -28.89 28.49 -8.34
CA THR A 621 -29.64 27.45 -9.06
C THR A 621 -30.16 27.99 -10.38
N ARG A 622 -29.95 27.24 -11.47
CA ARG A 622 -30.32 27.60 -12.85
C ARG A 622 -31.01 26.41 -13.52
N ASP A 623 -32.04 26.73 -14.34
CA ASP A 623 -32.62 25.75 -15.24
C ASP A 623 -31.78 25.58 -16.52
N ALA A 624 -32.18 24.66 -17.41
CA ALA A 624 -31.49 24.38 -18.67
C ALA A 624 -31.41 25.58 -19.61
N LEU A 625 -32.18 26.64 -19.37
CA LEU A 625 -32.16 27.89 -20.13
C LEU A 625 -31.37 29.00 -19.41
N GLY A 626 -30.69 28.68 -18.31
CA GLY A 626 -29.89 29.62 -17.52
C GLY A 626 -30.71 30.55 -16.61
N ARG A 627 -32.04 30.36 -16.49
CA ARG A 627 -32.90 31.16 -15.64
C ARG A 627 -32.81 30.76 -14.19
N ALA A 628 -32.95 31.69 -13.25
CA ALA A 628 -32.96 31.41 -11.83
C ALA A 628 -34.13 30.50 -11.44
N VAL A 629 -33.86 29.48 -10.67
CA VAL A 629 -34.88 28.62 -10.07
C VAL A 629 -35.03 29.03 -8.60
N ASN A 630 -36.20 29.56 -8.24
CA ASN A 630 -36.49 30.02 -6.88
C ASN A 630 -37.39 29.03 -6.15
N GLY A 631 -37.29 28.99 -4.82
CA GLY A 631 -38.14 28.15 -3.98
C GLY A 631 -37.80 26.65 -3.99
N LEU A 632 -36.68 26.28 -4.60
CA LEU A 632 -36.21 24.88 -4.60
C LEU A 632 -35.64 24.51 -3.22
N PRO A 633 -36.12 23.44 -2.59
CA PRO A 633 -35.48 22.93 -1.36
C PRO A 633 -34.09 22.37 -1.67
N LEU A 634 -33.08 22.91 -0.99
CA LEU A 634 -31.69 22.51 -1.11
C LEU A 634 -31.24 21.87 0.19
N VAL A 635 -30.42 20.84 0.10
CA VAL A 635 -29.72 20.27 1.27
C VAL A 635 -28.23 20.56 1.11
N ALA A 636 -27.71 21.41 2.00
CA ALA A 636 -26.28 21.64 2.09
C ALA A 636 -25.67 20.57 3.02
N VAL A 637 -24.68 19.86 2.54
CA VAL A 637 -23.93 18.84 3.32
C VAL A 637 -22.48 19.30 3.43
N LEU A 638 -21.99 19.40 4.65
CA LEU A 638 -20.59 19.64 4.97
C LEU A 638 -19.97 18.33 5.47
N SER A 639 -19.09 17.74 4.69
CA SER A 639 -18.36 16.53 5.06
C SER A 639 -16.94 16.91 5.49
N ARG A 640 -16.52 16.46 6.65
CA ARG A 640 -15.15 16.64 7.14
C ARG A 640 -14.26 15.49 6.68
N PRO A 641 -12.92 15.69 6.64
CA PRO A 641 -11.97 14.62 6.28
C PRO A 641 -12.02 13.39 7.19
N ASP A 642 -12.52 13.52 8.43
CA ASP A 642 -12.71 12.43 9.38
C ASP A 642 -14.03 11.66 9.18
N GLY A 643 -14.82 12.01 8.12
CA GLY A 643 -16.08 11.38 7.79
C GLY A 643 -17.30 11.93 8.55
N ALA A 644 -17.15 12.95 9.41
CA ALA A 644 -18.29 13.59 10.04
C ALA A 644 -19.05 14.48 9.05
N GLU A 645 -20.38 14.32 8.98
CA GLU A 645 -21.25 15.07 8.09
C GLU A 645 -22.23 15.95 8.86
N TYR A 646 -22.42 17.17 8.36
CA TYR A 646 -23.42 18.11 8.87
C TYR A 646 -24.32 18.51 7.72
N SER A 647 -25.62 18.36 7.87
CA SER A 647 -26.59 18.73 6.85
C SER A 647 -27.54 19.84 7.31
N ARG A 648 -27.90 20.72 6.38
CA ARG A 648 -28.88 21.78 6.61
C ARG A 648 -29.76 21.96 5.38
N THR A 649 -31.07 21.97 5.58
CA THR A 649 -32.04 22.29 4.52
C THR A 649 -32.18 23.81 4.39
N LEU A 650 -32.15 24.29 3.15
CA LEU A 650 -32.28 25.68 2.76
C LEU A 650 -33.32 25.78 1.65
N SER A 651 -33.82 26.99 1.35
CA SER A 651 -34.63 27.27 0.16
C SER A 651 -33.87 28.23 -0.74
N ALA A 652 -33.75 27.88 -2.02
CA ALA A 652 -33.15 28.75 -3.03
C ALA A 652 -33.99 30.00 -3.34
#